data_5006e6e10737a00fed18486e66db9bdf
#
_entry.id   5006e6e10737a00fed18486e66db9bdf
#
_cell.length_a   1.000
_cell.length_b   1.000
_cell.length_c   1.000
_cell.angle_alpha   90.00
_cell.angle_beta   90.00
_cell.angle_gamma   90.00
#
_symmetry.space_group_name_H-M   'P 1'
#
loop_
_entity.id
_entity.type
_entity.pdbx_description
1 polymer ?
#
loop_
_entity_poly.entity_id
_entity_poly.type
_entity_poly.pdbx_seq_one_letter_code
_entity_poly.pdbx_strand_id
1 'polypeptide(L)'
;VGSEMCIRDSLSIDLETYSSVPLAKAGAQKYIQSPDFEILLFAFSLDGAPVEIIDLARGERLPPWLVQAITSPEYIKHAYNAPFEWGCLSKYMGTLPPDQWRCTMFHGLYCGYTAGLDATGKALGLPQDKQKLNTGKALIRYFCIPCKPTKANGQRTRNLPQHDPAKWELFKEYCKQDVVTEMEIERRLSAFMPPDWVQKQWETDLIINARGVAVDLELVTGALYLGDTVRQNLTAEAVRLSGLSNPNSVAQLTTWLQEEIGEELADLRKDTVARLLGRDDNSPQVSRMLEIRQELGKTSTKKYDAIEAAVCEDGRVRGLLQFYGANRTGRWAGRLVQVQNLPRTYTEPLDLARELVKGRKLDALRLIYGSVPDTLSQLIRTAFVAPEGHVLIDADFSAIEARVISWLAKEQWRLEVFRTHGKIYEASASQMFGVPLELIKKGRPEYALRQKGKVAELALGYQGSTGALITMGALDMGLTEEELPDIVSRWREANKRIRDLWYSMDNAAVQVITEGGSTGVNGLLLAREYDYDNGTDCLTIRLPSGRKLYYISPGIGQNEWGRPSISYMGMDQKTKRWKRIETYGGKLVENCVQAIARDCLAASIDRLEAAKLPVVFHVHDEVVIDVAPWDTEDAMLSTVCSIMGEPVPWAPDLPLKAAGWVGYYFTKD
;
A
#
# COMPACT_ATOMS: atom_id res chain seq x y z
N VAL A 1 -35.23 1.68 25.18
CA VAL A 1 -34.25 1.32 26.21
C VAL A 1 -32.96 1.93 25.71
N GLY A 2 -32.65 3.15 26.22
CA GLY A 2 -31.40 3.85 25.90
C GLY A 2 -30.25 3.06 26.49
N SER A 3 -29.28 2.66 25.66
CA SER A 3 -27.96 2.31 26.13
C SER A 3 -27.37 3.57 26.74
N GLU A 4 -27.14 3.60 28.04
CA GLU A 4 -26.19 4.51 28.65
C GLU A 4 -24.86 4.31 27.93
N MET A 5 -24.51 5.23 27.04
CA MET A 5 -23.16 5.36 26.52
C MET A 5 -22.30 5.73 27.73
N CYS A 6 -21.63 4.77 28.37
CA CYS A 6 -20.58 5.07 29.32
C CYS A 6 -19.60 6.00 28.60
N ILE A 7 -19.61 7.28 28.96
CA ILE A 7 -18.60 8.23 28.51
C ILE A 7 -17.29 7.71 29.11
N ARG A 8 -16.42 7.16 28.25
CA ARG A 8 -15.08 6.78 28.67
C ARG A 8 -14.21 8.02 28.64
N ASP A 9 -13.37 8.16 29.66
CA ASP A 9 -12.38 9.24 29.68
C ASP A 9 -11.43 9.12 28.51
N SER A 10 -10.98 10.25 27.99
CA SER A 10 -10.10 10.34 26.81
C SER A 10 -8.68 10.66 27.23
N LEU A 11 -7.69 9.91 26.73
CA LEU A 11 -6.28 10.12 27.00
C LEU A 11 -5.51 10.27 25.67
N SER A 12 -5.21 11.51 25.28
CA SER A 12 -4.35 11.81 24.12
C SER A 12 -2.89 11.70 24.49
N ILE A 13 -2.07 11.01 23.67
CA ILE A 13 -0.67 10.64 23.96
C ILE A 13 0.22 10.94 22.76
N ASP A 14 1.43 11.43 23.03
CA ASP A 14 2.56 11.44 22.07
C ASP A 14 3.86 11.06 22.79
N LEU A 15 4.72 10.31 22.09
CA LEU A 15 5.97 9.79 22.63
C LEU A 15 7.16 10.23 21.80
N GLU A 16 8.21 10.67 22.48
CA GLU A 16 9.52 10.79 21.85
C GLU A 16 10.45 9.68 22.34
N THR A 17 11.14 9.01 21.41
CA THR A 17 11.86 7.77 21.70
C THR A 17 13.26 7.78 21.11
N TYR A 18 14.14 6.94 21.65
CA TYR A 18 15.47 6.68 21.12
C TYR A 18 15.66 5.19 20.82
N SER A 19 16.36 4.88 19.75
CA SER A 19 16.97 3.58 19.47
C SER A 19 18.14 3.73 18.50
N SER A 20 19.15 2.86 18.59
CA SER A 20 20.20 2.77 17.58
C SER A 20 19.72 2.17 16.26
N VAL A 21 18.59 1.49 16.26
CA VAL A 21 17.96 0.91 15.06
C VAL A 21 17.24 2.01 14.26
N PRO A 22 17.50 2.17 12.94
CA PRO A 22 16.90 3.22 12.15
C PRO A 22 15.41 2.92 11.82
N LEU A 23 14.49 3.59 12.51
CA LEU A 23 13.02 3.41 12.39
C LEU A 23 12.52 3.35 10.94
N ALA A 24 12.98 4.25 10.08
CA ALA A 24 12.52 4.35 8.69
C ALA A 24 12.88 3.13 7.82
N LYS A 25 13.92 2.38 8.18
CA LYS A 25 14.38 1.18 7.45
C LYS A 25 13.88 -0.11 8.10
N ALA A 26 13.92 -0.17 9.42
CA ALA A 26 13.65 -1.38 10.19
C ALA A 26 12.17 -1.55 10.58
N GLY A 27 11.40 -0.46 10.56
CA GLY A 27 10.03 -0.46 11.04
C GLY A 27 9.91 -0.35 12.56
N ALA A 28 8.71 -0.04 13.06
CA ALA A 28 8.48 0.24 14.47
C ALA A 28 8.78 -0.96 15.37
N GLN A 29 8.40 -2.16 14.98
CA GLN A 29 8.56 -3.35 15.83
C GLN A 29 10.04 -3.69 16.09
N LYS A 30 10.87 -3.72 15.05
CA LYS A 30 12.32 -3.95 15.21
C LYS A 30 13.00 -2.80 15.96
N TYR A 31 12.57 -1.56 15.70
CA TYR A 31 13.03 -0.37 16.43
C TYR A 31 12.76 -0.48 17.93
N ILE A 32 11.54 -0.87 18.30
CA ILE A 32 11.11 -1.05 19.70
C ILE A 32 11.81 -2.25 20.37
N GLN A 33 12.09 -3.31 19.63
CA GLN A 33 12.79 -4.51 20.16
C GLN A 33 14.26 -4.27 20.49
N SER A 34 14.86 -3.19 19.96
CA SER A 34 16.27 -2.86 20.24
C SER A 34 16.56 -2.85 21.75
N PRO A 35 17.69 -3.44 22.19
CA PRO A 35 18.08 -3.41 23.60
C PRO A 35 18.26 -2.02 24.19
N ASP A 36 18.59 -1.03 23.35
CA ASP A 36 18.80 0.35 23.73
C ASP A 36 17.57 1.26 23.45
N PHE A 37 16.42 0.65 23.11
CA PHE A 37 15.18 1.40 22.96
C PHE A 37 14.73 2.02 24.28
N GLU A 38 14.39 3.30 24.24
CA GLU A 38 14.01 4.09 25.41
C GLU A 38 12.94 5.11 25.02
N ILE A 39 11.91 5.28 25.86
CA ILE A 39 10.98 6.39 25.78
C ILE A 39 11.60 7.56 26.52
N LEU A 40 11.85 8.67 25.81
CA LEU A 40 12.52 9.86 26.32
C LEU A 40 11.54 10.83 26.97
N LEU A 41 10.44 11.11 26.26
CA LEU A 41 9.40 12.03 26.67
C LEU A 41 8.04 11.38 26.51
N PHE A 42 7.13 11.65 27.45
CA PHE A 42 5.75 11.23 27.44
C PHE A 42 4.86 12.46 27.62
N ALA A 43 4.23 12.93 26.53
CA ALA A 43 3.26 14.01 26.57
C ALA A 43 1.84 13.44 26.58
N PHE A 44 0.94 14.02 27.35
CA PHE A 44 -0.45 13.57 27.43
C PHE A 44 -1.41 14.69 27.78
N SER A 45 -2.69 14.47 27.45
CA SER A 45 -3.82 15.26 27.89
C SER A 45 -4.94 14.32 28.30
N LEU A 46 -5.53 14.56 29.46
CA LEU A 46 -6.72 13.86 29.96
C LEU A 46 -7.95 14.75 29.72
N ASP A 47 -8.94 14.22 28.99
CA ASP A 47 -10.23 14.90 28.70
C ASP A 47 -10.09 16.33 28.13
N GLY A 48 -9.05 16.54 27.30
CA GLY A 48 -8.79 17.85 26.69
C GLY A 48 -8.20 18.89 27.64
N ALA A 49 -7.77 18.49 28.82
CA ALA A 49 -7.03 19.35 29.76
C ALA A 49 -5.70 19.86 29.13
N PRO A 50 -5.06 20.89 29.66
CA PRO A 50 -3.76 21.34 29.22
C PRO A 50 -2.75 20.19 29.14
N VAL A 51 -1.96 20.14 28.04
CA VAL A 51 -1.00 19.06 27.82
C VAL A 51 0.11 19.09 28.86
N GLU A 52 0.29 17.98 29.55
CA GLU A 52 1.38 17.72 30.48
C GLU A 52 2.48 16.90 29.81
N ILE A 53 3.68 16.93 30.37
CA ILE A 53 4.84 16.18 29.89
C ILE A 53 5.62 15.57 31.04
N ILE A 54 6.08 14.34 30.86
CA ILE A 54 6.94 13.60 31.78
C ILE A 54 8.29 13.37 31.12
N ASP A 55 9.35 13.83 31.76
CA ASP A 55 10.74 13.75 31.27
C ASP A 55 11.42 12.47 31.78
N LEU A 56 11.10 11.34 31.11
CA LEU A 56 11.61 10.02 31.48
C LEU A 56 13.15 9.96 31.33
N ALA A 57 13.71 10.69 30.36
CA ALA A 57 15.16 10.72 30.13
C ALA A 57 15.94 11.40 31.27
N ARG A 58 15.28 12.23 32.08
CA ARG A 58 15.84 12.85 33.30
C ARG A 58 15.44 12.13 34.60
N GLY A 59 14.79 10.95 34.45
CA GLY A 59 14.48 10.07 35.59
C GLY A 59 13.12 10.30 36.23
N GLU A 60 12.25 11.13 35.64
CA GLU A 60 10.85 11.20 36.03
C GLU A 60 10.16 9.86 35.75
N ARG A 61 9.07 9.57 36.43
CA ARG A 61 8.32 8.32 36.27
C ARG A 61 6.85 8.60 36.01
N LEU A 62 6.21 7.72 35.26
CA LEU A 62 4.76 7.76 35.09
C LEU A 62 4.09 7.59 36.46
N PRO A 63 3.20 8.49 36.85
CA PRO A 63 2.45 8.33 38.10
C PRO A 63 1.52 7.10 38.02
N PRO A 64 1.24 6.39 39.15
CA PRO A 64 0.48 5.17 39.14
C PRO A 64 -0.93 5.30 38.50
N TRP A 65 -1.60 6.44 38.67
CA TRP A 65 -2.88 6.69 38.05
C TRP A 65 -2.81 6.73 36.50
N LEU A 66 -1.72 7.28 35.94
CA LEU A 66 -1.55 7.35 34.50
C LEU A 66 -1.25 5.95 33.93
N VAL A 67 -0.45 5.14 34.62
CA VAL A 67 -0.24 3.73 34.25
C VAL A 67 -1.58 2.99 34.27
N GLN A 68 -2.41 3.22 35.28
CA GLN A 68 -3.74 2.65 35.35
C GLN A 68 -4.61 3.15 34.18
N ALA A 69 -4.62 4.44 33.84
CA ALA A 69 -5.37 4.98 32.72
C ALA A 69 -4.95 4.37 31.37
N ILE A 70 -3.65 4.13 31.16
CA ILE A 70 -3.14 3.50 29.95
C ILE A 70 -3.62 2.04 29.84
N THR A 71 -3.70 1.30 30.93
CA THR A 71 -4.03 -0.12 30.95
C THR A 71 -5.54 -0.41 31.15
N SER A 72 -6.30 0.55 31.66
CA SER A 72 -7.74 0.39 31.95
C SER A 72 -8.60 0.48 30.68
N PRO A 73 -9.65 -0.34 30.55
CA PRO A 73 -10.65 -0.21 29.49
C PRO A 73 -11.59 1.01 29.68
N GLU A 74 -11.54 1.69 30.81
CA GLU A 74 -12.35 2.89 31.10
C GLU A 74 -11.86 4.13 30.33
N TYR A 75 -10.60 4.09 29.82
CA TYR A 75 -9.98 5.17 29.07
C TYR A 75 -9.82 4.78 27.60
N ILE A 76 -10.17 5.68 26.69
CA ILE A 76 -9.82 5.59 25.27
C ILE A 76 -8.53 6.37 25.03
N LYS A 77 -7.53 5.68 24.49
CA LYS A 77 -6.23 6.28 24.17
C LYS A 77 -6.24 6.77 22.74
N HIS A 78 -5.86 8.02 22.55
CA HIS A 78 -5.74 8.67 21.26
C HIS A 78 -4.26 8.98 20.98
N ALA A 79 -3.82 8.74 19.75
CA ALA A 79 -2.52 9.19 19.28
C ALA A 79 -2.58 9.42 17.76
N TYR A 80 -1.71 10.30 17.25
CA TYR A 80 -1.75 10.58 15.82
C TYR A 80 -1.40 9.34 14.98
N ASN A 81 -0.39 8.58 15.37
CA ASN A 81 0.00 7.31 14.74
C ASN A 81 -0.05 6.18 15.78
N ALA A 82 -1.22 5.96 16.34
CA ALA A 82 -1.45 5.08 17.48
C ALA A 82 -0.77 3.69 17.44
N PRO A 83 -0.53 3.03 16.28
CA PRO A 83 0.25 1.80 16.24
C PRO A 83 1.67 1.93 16.82
N PHE A 84 2.27 3.12 16.75
CA PHE A 84 3.61 3.36 17.31
C PHE A 84 3.56 3.48 18.82
N GLU A 85 2.69 4.32 19.38
CA GLU A 85 2.49 4.50 20.81
C GLU A 85 2.03 3.21 21.48
N TRP A 86 1.08 2.50 20.86
CA TRP A 86 0.62 1.19 21.27
C TRP A 86 1.77 0.19 21.40
N GLY A 87 2.63 0.11 20.38
CA GLY A 87 3.79 -0.78 20.37
C GLY A 87 4.83 -0.41 21.45
N CYS A 88 5.16 0.88 21.57
CA CYS A 88 6.12 1.38 22.56
C CYS A 88 5.66 1.08 24.00
N LEU A 89 4.40 1.35 24.32
CA LEU A 89 3.86 1.12 25.65
C LEU A 89 3.65 -0.37 25.95
N SER A 90 3.25 -1.16 24.94
CA SER A 90 3.12 -2.61 25.10
C SER A 90 4.44 -3.31 25.45
N LYS A 91 5.59 -2.75 25.06
CA LYS A 91 6.91 -3.27 25.48
C LYS A 91 7.09 -3.28 27.01
N TYR A 92 6.58 -2.26 27.68
CA TYR A 92 6.78 -2.06 29.13
C TYR A 92 5.62 -2.54 29.99
N MET A 93 4.40 -2.57 29.41
CA MET A 93 3.15 -2.83 30.16
C MET A 93 2.49 -4.15 29.79
N GLY A 94 3.12 -4.96 28.89
CA GLY A 94 2.49 -6.11 28.25
C GLY A 94 1.59 -5.65 27.09
N THR A 95 1.15 -6.61 26.26
CA THR A 95 0.31 -6.30 25.11
C THR A 95 -0.97 -5.63 25.52
N LEU A 96 -1.13 -4.36 25.15
CA LEU A 96 -2.33 -3.56 25.44
C LEU A 96 -3.47 -3.95 24.48
N PRO A 97 -4.72 -3.99 24.96
CA PRO A 97 -5.88 -4.27 24.12
C PRO A 97 -6.05 -3.20 23.01
N PRO A 98 -6.17 -3.57 21.73
CA PRO A 98 -6.26 -2.61 20.64
C PRO A 98 -7.60 -1.87 20.57
N ASP A 99 -8.68 -2.42 21.11
CA ASP A 99 -10.03 -1.84 21.14
C ASP A 99 -10.15 -0.54 21.96
N GLN A 100 -9.14 -0.27 22.79
CA GLN A 100 -9.04 0.94 23.61
C GLN A 100 -8.29 2.08 22.89
N TRP A 101 -7.86 1.88 21.66
CA TRP A 101 -7.03 2.85 20.92
C TRP A 101 -7.78 3.46 19.74
N ARG A 102 -7.49 4.73 19.50
CA ARG A 102 -7.95 5.49 18.32
C ARG A 102 -6.76 6.14 17.64
N CYS A 103 -6.74 6.07 16.32
CA CYS A 103 -5.64 6.60 15.51
C CYS A 103 -6.13 7.80 14.70
N THR A 104 -5.71 9.00 15.07
CA THR A 104 -6.14 10.23 14.40
C THR A 104 -5.58 10.33 12.99
N MET A 105 -4.41 9.71 12.69
CA MET A 105 -3.91 9.55 11.31
C MET A 105 -4.88 8.72 10.46
N PHE A 106 -5.37 7.60 10.97
CA PHE A 106 -6.37 6.79 10.27
C PHE A 106 -7.66 7.60 10.05
N HIS A 107 -8.16 8.30 11.04
CA HIS A 107 -9.35 9.14 10.93
C HIS A 107 -9.16 10.21 9.84
N GLY A 108 -8.02 10.90 9.81
CA GLY A 108 -7.69 11.85 8.74
C GLY A 108 -7.65 11.21 7.35
N LEU A 109 -7.04 10.03 7.21
CA LEU A 109 -7.01 9.27 5.95
C LEU A 109 -8.42 8.85 5.51
N TYR A 110 -9.25 8.41 6.45
CA TYR A 110 -10.66 8.08 6.19
C TYR A 110 -11.42 9.27 5.60
N CYS A 111 -11.22 10.46 6.14
CA CYS A 111 -11.80 11.70 5.65
C CYS A 111 -11.12 12.27 4.39
N GLY A 112 -10.18 11.54 3.76
CA GLY A 112 -9.53 11.94 2.50
C GLY A 112 -8.31 12.86 2.64
N TYR A 113 -7.85 13.13 3.87
CA TYR A 113 -6.65 13.91 4.16
C TYR A 113 -5.35 13.10 3.99
N THR A 114 -4.24 13.60 4.51
CA THR A 114 -2.89 13.04 4.36
C THR A 114 -2.50 12.20 5.58
N ALA A 115 -1.40 11.45 5.48
CA ALA A 115 -0.90 10.64 6.60
C ALA A 115 0.01 11.41 7.59
N GLY A 116 0.48 12.62 7.25
CA GLY A 116 1.43 13.35 8.10
C GLY A 116 0.75 14.37 8.99
N LEU A 117 1.04 14.38 10.31
CA LEU A 117 0.47 15.32 11.28
C LEU A 117 0.53 16.78 10.81
N ASP A 118 1.72 17.28 10.43
CA ASP A 118 1.92 18.64 9.91
C ASP A 118 1.11 18.89 8.61
N ALA A 119 1.16 17.94 7.68
CA ALA A 119 0.47 18.08 6.38
C ALA A 119 -1.06 18.04 6.56
N THR A 120 -1.56 17.23 7.46
CA THR A 120 -3.00 17.14 7.78
C THR A 120 -3.49 18.41 8.48
N GLY A 121 -2.73 18.90 9.47
CA GLY A 121 -3.05 20.16 10.14
C GLY A 121 -3.10 21.35 9.17
N LYS A 122 -2.15 21.44 8.24
CA LYS A 122 -2.15 22.46 7.18
C LYS A 122 -3.31 22.31 6.21
N ALA A 123 -3.63 21.08 5.80
CA ALA A 123 -4.75 20.79 4.90
C ALA A 123 -6.12 21.13 5.54
N LEU A 124 -6.24 20.98 6.84
CA LEU A 124 -7.41 21.39 7.65
C LEU A 124 -7.44 22.90 7.96
N GLY A 125 -6.36 23.64 7.63
CA GLY A 125 -6.29 25.07 7.90
C GLY A 125 -6.20 25.39 9.40
N LEU A 126 -5.51 24.57 10.19
CA LEU A 126 -5.36 24.84 11.61
C LEU A 126 -4.68 26.19 11.86
N PRO A 127 -5.06 26.95 12.91
CA PRO A 127 -4.37 28.16 13.29
C PRO A 127 -2.92 27.87 13.69
N GLN A 128 -2.04 28.87 13.58
CA GLN A 128 -0.60 28.67 13.71
C GLN A 128 -0.17 28.12 15.08
N ASP A 129 -0.85 28.51 16.16
CA ASP A 129 -0.62 28.02 17.52
C ASP A 129 -1.07 26.55 17.74
N LYS A 130 -1.83 26.00 16.78
CA LYS A 130 -2.29 24.60 16.78
C LYS A 130 -1.56 23.73 15.74
N GLN A 131 -0.62 24.31 14.98
CA GLN A 131 0.17 23.55 14.01
C GLN A 131 1.43 22.96 14.66
N LYS A 132 1.91 21.85 14.06
CA LYS A 132 3.17 21.21 14.42
C LYS A 132 4.35 22.18 14.27
N LEU A 133 5.29 22.14 15.21
CA LEU A 133 6.48 22.99 15.18
C LEU A 133 7.49 22.54 14.11
N ASN A 134 8.00 23.48 13.32
CA ASN A 134 8.94 23.20 12.23
C ASN A 134 10.33 22.73 12.71
N THR A 135 10.69 22.99 13.98
CA THR A 135 11.97 22.62 14.59
C THR A 135 12.11 21.12 14.86
N GLY A 136 11.02 20.36 14.88
CA GLY A 136 10.97 18.96 15.31
C GLY A 136 11.94 18.02 14.61
N LYS A 137 12.09 18.12 13.27
CA LYS A 137 13.02 17.25 12.52
C LYS A 137 14.47 17.37 12.99
N ALA A 138 14.91 18.58 13.36
CA ALA A 138 16.26 18.81 13.86
C ALA A 138 16.43 18.27 15.28
N LEU A 139 15.41 18.39 16.13
CA LEU A 139 15.41 17.90 17.51
C LEU A 139 15.36 16.38 17.56
N ILE A 140 14.48 15.73 16.77
CA ILE A 140 14.43 14.28 16.61
C ILE A 140 15.79 13.74 16.13
N ARG A 141 16.39 14.39 15.12
CA ARG A 141 17.72 13.97 14.64
C ARG A 141 18.79 14.11 15.71
N TYR A 142 18.65 15.07 16.61
CA TYR A 142 19.63 15.32 17.67
C TYR A 142 19.50 14.33 18.82
N PHE A 143 18.29 14.05 19.32
CA PHE A 143 18.06 13.25 20.52
C PHE A 143 17.64 11.80 20.26
N CYS A 144 16.91 11.53 19.17
CA CYS A 144 16.29 10.23 18.91
C CYS A 144 17.14 9.31 18.02
N ILE A 145 18.22 9.81 17.43
CA ILE A 145 19.07 9.08 16.49
C ILE A 145 20.53 9.11 16.96
N PRO A 146 21.30 8.00 16.80
CA PRO A 146 22.73 8.00 17.09
C PRO A 146 23.48 9.10 16.35
N CYS A 147 24.43 9.74 17.03
CA CYS A 147 25.31 10.73 16.44
C CYS A 147 26.70 10.14 16.12
N LYS A 148 27.39 10.68 15.11
CA LYS A 148 28.75 10.27 14.80
C LYS A 148 29.70 10.76 15.88
N PRO A 149 30.60 9.90 16.41
CA PRO A 149 31.65 10.34 17.35
C PRO A 149 32.62 11.29 16.64
N THR A 150 32.87 12.44 17.29
CA THR A 150 33.81 13.46 16.83
C THR A 150 34.56 14.04 18.02
N LYS A 151 35.71 14.71 17.79
CA LYS A 151 36.40 15.42 18.85
C LYS A 151 35.54 16.52 19.48
N ALA A 152 34.75 17.22 18.67
CA ALA A 152 33.89 18.31 19.12
C ALA A 152 32.74 17.84 20.03
N ASN A 153 32.25 16.62 19.86
CA ASN A 153 31.19 16.06 20.70
C ASN A 153 31.71 15.12 21.81
N GLY A 154 33.04 15.10 22.07
CA GLY A 154 33.64 14.24 23.10
C GLY A 154 33.54 12.72 22.77
N GLN A 155 33.57 12.35 21.49
CA GLN A 155 33.49 10.97 20.99
C GLN A 155 32.19 10.24 21.36
N ARG A 156 31.10 10.96 21.68
CA ARG A 156 29.84 10.34 22.03
C ARG A 156 29.09 9.87 20.78
N THR A 157 28.33 8.79 20.95
CA THR A 157 27.47 8.17 19.93
C THR A 157 26.00 8.55 20.10
N ARG A 158 25.64 9.22 21.21
CA ARG A 158 24.27 9.64 21.55
C ARG A 158 24.26 11.01 22.23
N ASN A 159 23.27 11.83 21.93
CA ASN A 159 23.02 13.05 22.64
C ASN A 159 21.97 12.83 23.74
N LEU A 160 22.29 13.29 24.96
CA LEU A 160 21.42 13.21 26.13
C LEU A 160 20.95 14.62 26.51
N PRO A 161 19.90 14.78 27.35
CA PRO A 161 19.36 16.10 27.74
C PRO A 161 20.40 17.11 28.24
N GLN A 162 21.41 16.66 28.98
CA GLN A 162 22.47 17.51 29.54
C GLN A 162 23.46 18.03 28.50
N HIS A 163 23.52 17.46 27.30
CA HIS A 163 24.44 17.90 26.26
C HIS A 163 24.01 19.20 25.56
N ASP A 164 22.70 19.48 25.59
CA ASP A 164 22.13 20.75 25.11
C ASP A 164 20.77 20.99 25.81
N PRO A 165 20.77 21.52 27.03
CA PRO A 165 19.57 21.75 27.81
C PRO A 165 18.56 22.67 27.13
N ALA A 166 19.03 23.66 26.35
CA ALA A 166 18.13 24.57 25.64
C ALA A 166 17.34 23.85 24.52
N LYS A 167 18.03 23.01 23.74
CA LYS A 167 17.34 22.18 22.76
C LYS A 167 16.43 21.15 23.42
N TRP A 168 16.74 20.65 24.60
CA TRP A 168 15.90 19.72 25.32
C TRP A 168 14.56 20.34 25.75
N GLU A 169 14.60 21.57 26.29
CA GLU A 169 13.36 22.27 26.61
C GLU A 169 12.51 22.56 25.36
N LEU A 170 13.13 22.92 24.23
CA LEU A 170 12.42 23.03 22.95
C LEU A 170 11.83 21.69 22.47
N PHE A 171 12.51 20.57 22.76
CA PHE A 171 12.02 19.23 22.41
C PHE A 171 10.82 18.82 23.25
N LYS A 172 10.76 19.20 24.52
CA LYS A 172 9.60 19.04 25.40
C LYS A 172 8.39 19.81 24.85
N GLU A 173 8.60 21.08 24.48
CA GLU A 173 7.52 21.89 23.88
C GLU A 173 7.06 21.32 22.53
N TYR A 174 7.97 20.76 21.74
CA TYR A 174 7.64 20.08 20.50
C TYR A 174 6.73 18.85 20.75
N CYS A 175 7.09 17.96 21.68
CA CYS A 175 6.29 16.79 22.03
C CYS A 175 4.87 17.19 22.55
N LYS A 176 4.78 18.22 23.41
CA LYS A 176 3.48 18.76 23.84
C LYS A 176 2.66 19.30 22.67
N GLN A 177 3.30 20.01 21.75
CA GLN A 177 2.61 20.59 20.58
C GLN A 177 2.06 19.50 19.63
N ASP A 178 2.70 18.33 19.55
CA ASP A 178 2.21 17.23 18.73
C ASP A 178 0.89 16.69 19.29
N VAL A 179 0.71 16.58 20.62
CA VAL A 179 -0.58 16.27 21.27
C VAL A 179 -1.62 17.36 21.00
N VAL A 180 -1.26 18.65 21.16
CA VAL A 180 -2.18 19.76 20.87
C VAL A 180 -2.68 19.72 19.42
N THR A 181 -1.77 19.44 18.49
CA THR A 181 -2.12 19.35 17.06
C THR A 181 -3.00 18.15 16.78
N GLU A 182 -2.70 17.00 17.37
CA GLU A 182 -3.51 15.77 17.27
C GLU A 182 -4.93 15.99 17.75
N MET A 183 -5.13 16.52 18.96
CA MET A 183 -6.45 16.80 19.54
C MET A 183 -7.27 17.79 18.70
N GLU A 184 -6.62 18.82 18.14
CA GLU A 184 -7.32 19.77 17.27
C GLU A 184 -7.73 19.13 15.92
N ILE A 185 -6.91 18.24 15.36
CA ILE A 185 -7.28 17.47 14.17
C ILE A 185 -8.47 16.58 14.47
N GLU A 186 -8.45 15.84 15.57
CA GLU A 186 -9.56 14.97 15.97
C GLU A 186 -10.86 15.76 16.17
N ARG A 187 -10.77 16.89 16.87
CA ARG A 187 -11.91 17.79 17.06
C ARG A 187 -12.48 18.28 15.72
N ARG A 188 -11.62 18.63 14.78
CA ARG A 188 -12.02 19.07 13.42
C ARG A 188 -12.67 17.97 12.60
N LEU A 189 -12.33 16.72 12.85
CA LEU A 189 -12.86 15.57 12.12
C LEU A 189 -14.07 14.91 12.82
N SER A 190 -14.43 15.34 14.02
CA SER A 190 -15.46 14.68 14.86
C SER A 190 -16.83 14.54 14.20
N ALA A 191 -17.19 15.43 13.27
CA ALA A 191 -18.43 15.32 12.48
C ALA A 191 -18.43 14.17 11.45
N PHE A 192 -17.25 13.60 11.14
CA PHE A 192 -17.04 12.63 10.08
C PHE A 192 -16.39 11.34 10.58
N MET A 193 -16.91 10.80 11.66
CA MET A 193 -16.37 9.58 12.29
C MET A 193 -16.45 8.35 11.37
N PRO A 194 -15.42 7.49 11.34
CA PRO A 194 -15.52 6.20 10.71
C PRO A 194 -16.55 5.32 11.42
N PRO A 195 -17.30 4.46 10.70
CA PRO A 195 -18.20 3.48 11.32
C PRO A 195 -17.45 2.53 12.27
N ASP A 196 -18.10 2.07 13.34
CA ASP A 196 -17.50 1.18 14.34
C ASP A 196 -16.87 -0.09 13.75
N TRP A 197 -17.49 -0.67 12.73
CA TRP A 197 -16.94 -1.84 12.07
C TRP A 197 -15.62 -1.56 11.34
N VAL A 198 -15.41 -0.32 10.86
CA VAL A 198 -14.12 0.09 10.22
C VAL A 198 -13.06 0.31 11.30
N GLN A 199 -13.43 0.85 12.46
CA GLN A 199 -12.56 0.94 13.62
C GLN A 199 -12.11 -0.47 14.06
N LYS A 200 -13.02 -1.42 14.14
CA LYS A 200 -12.70 -2.81 14.47
C LYS A 200 -11.75 -3.47 13.45
N GLN A 201 -11.88 -3.14 12.17
CA GLN A 201 -10.93 -3.59 11.16
C GLN A 201 -9.54 -3.00 11.35
N TRP A 202 -9.44 -1.74 11.81
CA TRP A 202 -8.15 -1.16 12.19
C TRP A 202 -7.52 -1.89 13.39
N GLU A 203 -8.31 -2.31 14.35
CA GLU A 203 -7.86 -3.13 15.50
C GLU A 203 -7.33 -4.50 15.01
N THR A 204 -8.04 -5.13 14.09
CA THR A 204 -7.60 -6.38 13.44
C THR A 204 -6.29 -6.18 12.67
N ASP A 205 -6.17 -5.09 11.90
CA ASP A 205 -4.94 -4.73 11.17
C ASP A 205 -3.74 -4.55 12.10
N LEU A 206 -3.94 -3.93 13.27
CA LEU A 206 -2.91 -3.77 14.29
C LEU A 206 -2.37 -5.14 14.76
N ILE A 207 -3.26 -6.11 14.98
CA ILE A 207 -2.90 -7.48 15.36
C ILE A 207 -2.15 -8.20 14.22
N ILE A 208 -2.62 -8.10 12.98
CA ILE A 208 -1.98 -8.70 11.80
C ILE A 208 -0.56 -8.15 11.63
N ASN A 209 -0.39 -6.83 11.70
CA ASN A 209 0.91 -6.19 11.60
C ASN A 209 1.86 -6.56 12.75
N ALA A 210 1.33 -6.76 13.97
CA ALA A 210 2.11 -7.20 15.13
C ALA A 210 2.49 -8.70 15.05
N ARG A 211 1.65 -9.54 14.43
CA ARG A 211 1.93 -10.95 14.17
C ARG A 211 3.08 -11.11 13.16
N GLY A 212 3.00 -10.42 12.04
CA GLY A 212 3.98 -10.46 10.95
C GLY A 212 4.12 -11.84 10.31
N VAL A 213 5.08 -11.99 9.41
CA VAL A 213 5.35 -13.22 8.64
C VAL A 213 6.80 -13.67 8.79
N ALA A 214 7.03 -14.98 8.85
CA ALA A 214 8.35 -15.55 8.94
C ALA A 214 9.14 -15.41 7.62
N VAL A 215 10.47 -15.37 7.74
CA VAL A 215 11.39 -15.13 6.62
C VAL A 215 12.49 -16.19 6.58
N ASP A 216 12.79 -16.70 5.40
CA ASP A 216 13.93 -17.53 5.09
C ASP A 216 15.22 -16.68 5.06
N LEU A 217 15.87 -16.53 6.21
CA LEU A 217 17.08 -15.74 6.35
C LEU A 217 18.27 -16.30 5.58
N GLU A 218 18.35 -17.60 5.36
CA GLU A 218 19.41 -18.20 4.54
C GLU A 218 19.26 -17.77 3.08
N LEU A 219 18.03 -17.76 2.56
CA LEU A 219 17.74 -17.27 1.23
C LEU A 219 18.07 -15.76 1.11
N VAL A 220 17.67 -14.96 2.08
CA VAL A 220 17.93 -13.50 2.08
C VAL A 220 19.42 -13.22 2.09
N THR A 221 20.18 -13.83 3.00
CA THR A 221 21.64 -13.61 3.10
C THR A 221 22.39 -14.14 1.87
N GLY A 222 21.96 -15.29 1.32
CA GLY A 222 22.49 -15.83 0.07
C GLY A 222 22.25 -14.89 -1.12
N ALA A 223 21.04 -14.35 -1.22
CA ALA A 223 20.66 -13.39 -2.28
C ALA A 223 21.44 -12.07 -2.18
N LEU A 224 21.64 -11.54 -0.98
CA LEU A 224 22.46 -10.34 -0.75
C LEU A 224 23.91 -10.57 -1.16
N TYR A 225 24.51 -11.68 -0.74
CA TYR A 225 25.87 -12.06 -1.10
C TYR A 225 26.04 -12.17 -2.62
N LEU A 226 25.17 -12.91 -3.28
CA LEU A 226 25.23 -13.11 -4.75
C LEU A 226 24.97 -11.79 -5.51
N GLY A 227 24.00 -11.00 -5.05
CA GLY A 227 23.69 -9.70 -5.64
C GLY A 227 24.87 -8.73 -5.57
N ASP A 228 25.56 -8.67 -4.43
CA ASP A 228 26.77 -7.85 -4.25
C ASP A 228 27.92 -8.34 -5.14
N THR A 229 28.14 -9.66 -5.19
CA THR A 229 29.19 -10.27 -6.02
C THR A 229 28.95 -9.96 -7.50
N VAL A 230 27.73 -10.14 -7.99
CA VAL A 230 27.38 -9.85 -9.39
C VAL A 230 27.54 -8.35 -9.68
N ARG A 231 27.06 -7.48 -8.79
CA ARG A 231 27.19 -6.02 -8.95
C ARG A 231 28.65 -5.58 -9.04
N GLN A 232 29.52 -6.12 -8.18
CA GLN A 232 30.96 -5.84 -8.21
C GLN A 232 31.58 -6.28 -9.53
N ASN A 233 31.29 -7.51 -9.98
CA ASN A 233 31.81 -8.06 -11.23
C ASN A 233 31.35 -7.23 -12.44
N LEU A 234 30.07 -6.91 -12.55
CA LEU A 234 29.50 -6.11 -13.64
C LEU A 234 30.04 -4.67 -13.63
N THR A 235 30.22 -4.07 -12.45
CA THR A 235 30.81 -2.72 -12.34
C THR A 235 32.26 -2.74 -12.79
N ALA A 236 33.05 -3.73 -12.40
CA ALA A 236 34.43 -3.88 -12.83
C ALA A 236 34.53 -4.12 -14.35
N GLU A 237 33.63 -4.90 -14.93
CA GLU A 237 33.52 -5.10 -16.37
C GLU A 237 33.16 -3.80 -17.09
N ALA A 238 32.18 -3.05 -16.61
CA ALA A 238 31.77 -1.75 -17.15
C ALA A 238 32.91 -0.72 -17.15
N VAL A 239 33.71 -0.68 -16.07
CA VAL A 239 34.91 0.16 -16.02
C VAL A 239 35.93 -0.21 -17.11
N ARG A 240 36.18 -1.53 -17.28
CA ARG A 240 37.10 -2.00 -18.33
C ARG A 240 36.61 -1.68 -19.74
N LEU A 241 35.31 -1.80 -19.99
CA LEU A 241 34.72 -1.52 -21.30
C LEU A 241 34.71 -0.04 -21.64
N SER A 242 34.37 0.83 -20.68
CA SER A 242 34.13 2.25 -20.97
C SER A 242 35.26 3.18 -20.55
N GLY A 243 36.18 2.76 -19.68
CA GLY A 243 37.18 3.64 -19.07
C GLY A 243 36.59 4.66 -18.06
N LEU A 244 35.29 4.61 -17.80
CA LEU A 244 34.62 5.55 -16.90
C LEU A 244 35.04 5.32 -15.44
N SER A 245 35.25 6.41 -14.70
CA SER A 245 35.54 6.35 -13.27
C SER A 245 34.34 5.84 -12.43
N ASN A 246 33.13 6.09 -12.90
CA ASN A 246 31.90 5.61 -12.28
C ASN A 246 30.84 5.26 -13.37
N PRO A 247 30.82 4.02 -13.89
CA PRO A 247 29.83 3.60 -14.89
C PRO A 247 28.40 3.53 -14.35
N ASN A 248 28.20 3.60 -13.02
CA ASN A 248 26.87 3.70 -12.39
C ASN A 248 26.31 5.14 -12.43
N SER A 249 27.13 6.15 -12.71
CA SER A 249 26.66 7.52 -12.93
C SER A 249 25.91 7.61 -14.25
N VAL A 250 24.59 7.89 -14.17
CA VAL A 250 23.76 8.07 -15.37
C VAL A 250 24.36 9.12 -16.31
N ALA A 251 24.84 10.24 -15.77
CA ALA A 251 25.45 11.29 -16.58
C ALA A 251 26.69 10.81 -17.35
N GLN A 252 27.67 10.16 -16.65
CA GLN A 252 28.87 9.66 -17.31
C GLN A 252 28.54 8.59 -18.36
N LEU A 253 27.64 7.67 -18.05
CA LEU A 253 27.26 6.62 -18.96
C LEU A 253 26.47 7.16 -20.18
N THR A 254 25.60 8.16 -19.98
CA THR A 254 24.89 8.81 -21.09
C THR A 254 25.86 9.46 -22.05
N THR A 255 26.83 10.24 -21.55
CA THR A 255 27.85 10.90 -22.39
C THR A 255 28.64 9.86 -23.18
N TRP A 256 29.13 8.81 -22.53
CA TRP A 256 29.88 7.75 -23.21
C TRP A 256 29.06 7.05 -24.31
N LEU A 257 27.79 6.71 -24.01
CA LEU A 257 26.90 6.08 -25.00
C LEU A 257 26.60 7.01 -26.18
N GLN A 258 26.41 8.31 -25.96
CA GLN A 258 26.19 9.30 -27.02
C GLN A 258 27.43 9.42 -27.96
N GLU A 259 28.62 9.38 -27.38
CA GLU A 259 29.87 9.38 -28.14
C GLU A 259 30.03 8.10 -29.00
N GLU A 260 29.72 6.92 -28.43
CA GLU A 260 29.85 5.64 -29.11
C GLU A 260 28.78 5.38 -30.19
N ILE A 261 27.53 5.85 -29.96
CA ILE A 261 26.38 5.63 -30.84
C ILE A 261 26.22 6.77 -31.85
N GLY A 262 26.72 7.98 -31.55
CA GLY A 262 26.56 9.18 -32.37
C GLY A 262 25.14 9.77 -32.34
N GLU A 263 24.34 9.51 -31.27
CA GLU A 263 22.97 9.96 -31.13
C GLU A 263 22.80 10.63 -29.75
N GLU A 264 22.04 11.75 -29.68
CA GLU A 264 21.66 12.36 -28.41
C GLU A 264 20.63 11.49 -27.67
N LEU A 265 20.89 11.22 -26.39
CA LEU A 265 20.01 10.43 -25.53
C LEU A 265 19.40 11.32 -24.45
N ALA A 266 18.09 11.33 -24.37
CA ALA A 266 17.36 12.10 -23.37
C ALA A 266 17.43 11.48 -21.95
N ASP A 267 17.51 10.15 -21.88
CA ASP A 267 17.62 9.38 -20.61
C ASP A 267 18.16 7.96 -20.87
N LEU A 268 18.41 7.22 -19.78
CA LEU A 268 18.75 5.79 -19.78
C LEU A 268 17.73 4.98 -18.98
N ARG A 269 16.43 5.27 -19.20
CA ARG A 269 15.33 4.50 -18.63
C ARG A 269 15.19 3.14 -19.31
N LYS A 270 14.40 2.27 -18.71
CA LYS A 270 14.22 0.89 -19.17
C LYS A 270 13.84 0.82 -20.65
N ASP A 271 12.92 1.65 -21.09
CA ASP A 271 12.41 1.65 -22.47
C ASP A 271 13.48 2.16 -23.46
N THR A 272 14.23 3.21 -23.09
CA THR A 272 15.35 3.71 -23.88
C THR A 272 16.45 2.67 -24.02
N VAL A 273 16.82 2.01 -22.91
CA VAL A 273 17.83 0.93 -22.93
C VAL A 273 17.35 -0.26 -23.78
N ALA A 274 16.07 -0.66 -23.65
CA ALA A 274 15.51 -1.74 -24.47
C ALA A 274 15.49 -1.40 -25.96
N ARG A 275 15.10 -0.17 -26.34
CA ARG A 275 15.15 0.33 -27.71
C ARG A 275 16.57 0.28 -28.29
N LEU A 276 17.55 0.74 -27.50
CA LEU A 276 18.96 0.73 -27.94
C LEU A 276 19.50 -0.70 -28.10
N LEU A 277 19.15 -1.61 -27.18
CA LEU A 277 19.55 -3.03 -27.28
C LEU A 277 18.97 -3.74 -28.51
N GLY A 278 17.78 -3.30 -28.98
CA GLY A 278 17.14 -3.86 -30.19
C GLY A 278 17.73 -3.37 -31.53
N ARG A 279 18.81 -2.58 -31.51
CA ARG A 279 19.46 -2.09 -32.72
C ARG A 279 20.49 -3.11 -33.22
N ASP A 280 20.46 -3.39 -34.51
CA ASP A 280 21.41 -4.32 -35.17
C ASP A 280 22.79 -3.68 -35.45
N ASP A 281 22.89 -2.34 -35.38
CA ASP A 281 24.10 -1.57 -35.70
C ASP A 281 24.99 -1.24 -34.49
N ASN A 282 24.64 -1.72 -33.29
CA ASN A 282 25.45 -1.54 -32.10
C ASN A 282 26.79 -2.27 -32.19
N SER A 283 27.87 -1.62 -31.73
CA SER A 283 29.13 -2.34 -31.49
C SER A 283 28.92 -3.37 -30.34
N PRO A 284 29.70 -4.47 -30.33
CA PRO A 284 29.66 -5.45 -29.24
C PRO A 284 29.89 -4.81 -27.85
N GLN A 285 30.70 -3.76 -27.79
CA GLN A 285 31.02 -3.01 -26.58
C GLN A 285 29.81 -2.22 -26.07
N VAL A 286 29.09 -1.55 -26.98
CA VAL A 286 27.84 -0.80 -26.66
C VAL A 286 26.77 -1.77 -26.22
N SER A 287 26.52 -2.85 -26.97
CA SER A 287 25.54 -3.87 -26.60
C SER A 287 25.80 -4.41 -25.19
N ARG A 288 27.07 -4.80 -24.94
CA ARG A 288 27.44 -5.33 -23.62
C ARG A 288 27.27 -4.30 -22.49
N MET A 289 27.62 -3.04 -22.73
CA MET A 289 27.40 -1.96 -21.74
C MET A 289 25.91 -1.72 -21.45
N LEU A 290 25.05 -1.78 -22.46
CA LEU A 290 23.59 -1.66 -22.30
C LEU A 290 23.01 -2.85 -21.52
N GLU A 291 23.49 -4.09 -21.78
CA GLU A 291 23.14 -5.28 -20.98
C GLU A 291 23.53 -5.10 -19.51
N ILE A 292 24.79 -4.68 -19.23
CA ILE A 292 25.25 -4.39 -17.87
C ILE A 292 24.37 -3.33 -17.23
N ARG A 293 24.04 -2.25 -17.96
CA ARG A 293 23.12 -1.21 -17.45
C ARG A 293 21.74 -1.76 -17.12
N GLN A 294 21.20 -2.65 -17.94
CA GLN A 294 19.92 -3.31 -17.71
C GLN A 294 19.97 -4.21 -16.45
N GLU A 295 21.03 -5.01 -16.29
CA GLU A 295 21.22 -5.87 -15.13
C GLU A 295 21.43 -5.08 -13.84
N LEU A 296 22.29 -4.07 -13.82
CA LEU A 296 22.54 -3.19 -12.67
C LEU A 296 21.33 -2.29 -12.35
N GLY A 297 20.47 -2.03 -13.34
CA GLY A 297 19.24 -1.27 -13.19
C GLY A 297 18.12 -2.00 -12.45
N LYS A 298 18.24 -3.30 -12.21
CA LYS A 298 17.23 -4.10 -11.49
C LYS A 298 17.22 -3.73 -10.00
N THR A 299 16.32 -2.82 -9.62
CA THR A 299 16.21 -2.31 -8.24
C THR A 299 15.42 -3.22 -7.30
N SER A 300 14.75 -4.25 -7.84
CA SER A 300 13.92 -5.18 -7.05
C SER A 300 14.73 -5.94 -6.00
N THR A 301 16.01 -6.26 -6.27
CA THR A 301 16.90 -6.94 -5.31
C THR A 301 17.15 -6.15 -4.01
N LYS A 302 16.96 -4.81 -4.03
CA LYS A 302 16.98 -3.97 -2.81
C LYS A 302 15.91 -4.36 -1.79
N LYS A 303 14.95 -5.19 -2.16
CA LYS A 303 13.95 -5.71 -1.23
C LYS A 303 14.54 -6.72 -0.24
N TYR A 304 15.61 -7.41 -0.61
CA TYR A 304 16.37 -8.23 0.34
C TYR A 304 17.02 -7.39 1.44
N ASP A 305 17.60 -6.22 1.07
CA ASP A 305 18.10 -5.24 2.06
C ASP A 305 16.98 -4.77 3.01
N ALA A 306 15.78 -4.54 2.45
CA ALA A 306 14.63 -4.11 3.24
C ALA A 306 14.12 -5.22 4.18
N ILE A 307 14.12 -6.48 3.74
CA ILE A 307 13.77 -7.64 4.56
C ILE A 307 14.78 -7.79 5.70
N GLU A 308 16.09 -7.82 5.39
CA GLU A 308 17.17 -7.94 6.38
C GLU A 308 17.11 -6.81 7.42
N ALA A 309 16.87 -5.58 6.97
CA ALA A 309 16.73 -4.44 7.86
C ALA A 309 15.51 -4.55 8.80
N ALA A 310 14.41 -5.17 8.34
CA ALA A 310 13.14 -5.19 9.06
C ALA A 310 12.88 -6.48 9.86
N VAL A 311 13.63 -7.57 9.62
CA VAL A 311 13.42 -8.83 10.32
C VAL A 311 13.72 -8.67 11.81
N CYS A 312 12.78 -9.11 12.65
CA CYS A 312 12.85 -9.12 14.11
C CYS A 312 13.67 -10.32 14.63
N GLU A 313 13.96 -10.37 15.94
CA GLU A 313 14.78 -11.42 16.55
C GLU A 313 14.19 -12.84 16.38
N ASP A 314 12.88 -12.95 16.30
CA ASP A 314 12.17 -14.21 16.08
C ASP A 314 12.06 -14.63 14.59
N GLY A 315 12.79 -13.98 13.69
CA GLY A 315 12.79 -14.28 12.26
C GLY A 315 11.55 -13.81 11.49
N ARG A 316 10.69 -12.98 12.08
CA ARG A 316 9.49 -12.45 11.41
C ARG A 316 9.68 -10.99 11.02
N VAL A 317 9.07 -10.59 9.90
CA VAL A 317 8.93 -9.18 9.49
C VAL A 317 7.54 -8.69 9.86
N ARG A 318 7.46 -7.52 10.49
CA ARG A 318 6.25 -6.90 11.02
C ARG A 318 6.01 -5.50 10.47
N GLY A 319 4.76 -5.03 10.57
CA GLY A 319 4.41 -3.67 10.11
C GLY A 319 4.48 -3.52 8.59
N LEU A 320 4.10 -4.55 7.83
CA LEU A 320 4.14 -4.58 6.38
C LEU A 320 3.04 -3.75 5.72
N LEU A 321 1.99 -3.40 6.46
CA LEU A 321 0.78 -2.78 5.95
C LEU A 321 0.44 -1.49 6.69
N GLN A 322 -0.04 -0.50 5.96
CA GLN A 322 -0.67 0.69 6.51
C GLN A 322 -2.17 0.65 6.22
N PHE A 323 -2.95 0.57 7.27
CA PHE A 323 -4.41 0.70 7.19
C PHE A 323 -4.81 2.01 6.53
N TYR A 324 -5.74 1.95 5.59
CA TYR A 324 -6.25 3.12 4.86
C TYR A 324 -5.17 3.94 4.12
N GLY A 325 -3.99 3.35 3.84
CA GLY A 325 -2.86 4.05 3.21
C GLY A 325 -3.15 4.62 1.82
N ALA A 326 -4.13 4.04 1.10
CA ALA A 326 -4.69 4.59 -0.13
C ALA A 326 -6.02 5.30 0.20
N ASN A 327 -5.93 6.52 0.69
CA ASN A 327 -7.03 7.30 1.28
C ASN A 327 -8.26 7.51 0.38
N ARG A 328 -8.14 7.40 -0.96
CA ARG A 328 -9.27 7.52 -1.89
C ARG A 328 -10.25 6.37 -1.81
N THR A 329 -9.75 5.18 -1.55
CA THR A 329 -10.52 3.93 -1.61
C THR A 329 -10.57 3.20 -0.27
N GLY A 330 -9.67 3.56 0.65
CA GLY A 330 -9.46 2.87 1.91
C GLY A 330 -8.65 1.59 1.81
N ARG A 331 -8.03 1.30 0.64
CA ARG A 331 -7.12 0.17 0.49
C ARG A 331 -5.88 0.35 1.36
N TRP A 332 -5.30 -0.76 1.79
CA TRP A 332 -4.02 -0.77 2.48
C TRP A 332 -2.87 -0.35 1.55
N ALA A 333 -1.89 0.30 2.11
CA ALA A 333 -0.62 0.56 1.41
C ALA A 333 0.50 -0.31 2.00
N GLY A 334 1.40 -0.79 1.15
CA GLY A 334 2.60 -1.51 1.59
C GLY A 334 3.59 -0.61 2.30
N ARG A 335 4.22 -1.16 3.34
CA ARG A 335 5.29 -0.54 4.10
C ARG A 335 6.54 -1.42 4.03
N LEU A 336 7.69 -0.87 4.38
CA LEU A 336 8.98 -1.55 4.44
C LEU A 336 9.29 -2.29 3.12
N VAL A 337 9.02 -3.58 3.06
CA VAL A 337 9.26 -4.41 1.86
C VAL A 337 8.30 -4.10 0.72
N GLN A 338 7.14 -3.49 1.01
CA GLN A 338 6.07 -3.20 0.02
C GLN A 338 5.65 -4.47 -0.74
N VAL A 339 5.06 -5.41 -0.02
CA VAL A 339 4.65 -6.74 -0.53
C VAL A 339 3.73 -6.67 -1.75
N GLN A 340 2.94 -5.59 -1.91
CA GLN A 340 2.08 -5.37 -3.06
C GLN A 340 2.84 -5.22 -4.40
N ASN A 341 4.13 -4.89 -4.36
CA ASN A 341 4.96 -4.58 -5.52
C ASN A 341 6.10 -5.61 -5.71
N LEU A 342 5.91 -6.84 -5.27
CA LEU A 342 6.87 -7.91 -5.50
C LEU A 342 6.75 -8.47 -6.91
N PRO A 343 7.86 -8.74 -7.61
CA PRO A 343 7.86 -9.37 -8.92
C PRO A 343 7.14 -10.72 -8.89
N ARG A 344 6.60 -11.14 -10.04
CA ARG A 344 6.08 -12.51 -10.22
C ARG A 344 7.22 -13.49 -10.35
N THR A 345 6.95 -14.76 -10.07
CA THR A 345 7.89 -15.86 -10.16
C THR A 345 7.63 -16.65 -11.44
N TYR A 346 8.64 -16.75 -12.30
CA TYR A 346 8.62 -17.55 -13.54
C TYR A 346 9.80 -18.51 -13.62
N THR A 347 10.67 -18.51 -12.61
CA THR A 347 11.88 -19.34 -12.52
C THR A 347 11.49 -20.79 -12.25
N GLU A 348 11.91 -21.72 -13.13
CA GLU A 348 11.67 -23.16 -12.96
C GLU A 348 12.98 -23.94 -13.16
N PRO A 349 13.28 -24.98 -12.36
CA PRO A 349 12.56 -25.39 -11.15
C PRO A 349 12.89 -24.45 -9.96
N LEU A 350 11.83 -24.04 -9.24
CA LEU A 350 11.93 -22.99 -8.22
C LEU A 350 12.74 -23.40 -6.98
N ASP A 351 12.52 -24.63 -6.47
CA ASP A 351 13.23 -25.12 -5.29
C ASP A 351 14.74 -25.22 -5.52
N LEU A 352 15.16 -25.67 -6.72
CA LEU A 352 16.58 -25.70 -7.08
C LEU A 352 17.18 -24.28 -7.08
N ALA A 353 16.46 -23.29 -7.62
CA ALA A 353 16.94 -21.91 -7.61
C ALA A 353 17.15 -21.40 -6.17
N ARG A 354 16.18 -21.69 -5.26
CA ARG A 354 16.27 -21.33 -3.84
C ARG A 354 17.49 -21.98 -3.18
N GLU A 355 17.69 -23.27 -3.37
CA GLU A 355 18.83 -24.01 -2.78
C GLU A 355 20.19 -23.51 -3.30
N LEU A 356 20.28 -23.19 -4.61
CA LEU A 356 21.49 -22.62 -5.19
C LEU A 356 21.79 -21.22 -4.63
N VAL A 357 20.76 -20.40 -4.36
CA VAL A 357 20.93 -19.09 -3.73
C VAL A 357 21.38 -19.23 -2.29
N LYS A 358 20.75 -20.10 -1.48
CA LYS A 358 21.17 -20.40 -0.11
C LYS A 358 22.62 -20.89 -0.07
N GLY A 359 22.98 -21.80 -0.97
CA GLY A 359 24.33 -22.31 -1.12
C GLY A 359 25.34 -21.37 -1.78
N ARG A 360 24.92 -20.14 -2.19
CA ARG A 360 25.76 -19.12 -2.85
C ARG A 360 26.45 -19.63 -4.12
N LYS A 361 25.77 -20.47 -4.90
CA LYS A 361 26.31 -21.18 -6.09
C LYS A 361 26.19 -20.32 -7.35
N LEU A 362 27.00 -19.25 -7.46
CA LEU A 362 26.94 -18.26 -8.54
C LEU A 362 27.01 -18.89 -9.96
N ASP A 363 27.99 -19.76 -10.18
CA ASP A 363 28.23 -20.33 -11.52
C ASP A 363 27.11 -21.29 -11.93
N ALA A 364 26.58 -22.07 -10.97
CA ALA A 364 25.43 -22.92 -11.23
C ALA A 364 24.17 -22.13 -11.56
N LEU A 365 23.92 -21.02 -10.84
CA LEU A 365 22.79 -20.11 -11.16
C LEU A 365 22.93 -19.52 -12.58
N ARG A 366 24.12 -19.07 -12.96
CA ARG A 366 24.39 -18.57 -14.32
C ARG A 366 24.16 -19.62 -15.38
N LEU A 367 24.66 -20.84 -15.12
CA LEU A 367 24.56 -21.93 -16.09
C LEU A 367 23.11 -22.37 -16.32
N ILE A 368 22.29 -22.42 -15.26
CA ILE A 368 20.92 -22.96 -15.32
C ILE A 368 19.90 -21.88 -15.69
N TYR A 369 20.03 -20.68 -15.10
CA TYR A 369 19.01 -19.63 -15.22
C TYR A 369 19.47 -18.40 -16.03
N GLY A 370 20.73 -18.32 -16.43
CA GLY A 370 21.31 -17.22 -17.20
C GLY A 370 21.55 -15.97 -16.36
N SER A 371 20.53 -15.15 -16.15
CA SER A 371 20.65 -13.89 -15.41
C SER A 371 20.43 -14.07 -13.91
N VAL A 372 21.50 -13.98 -13.12
CA VAL A 372 21.41 -14.04 -11.65
C VAL A 372 20.57 -12.91 -11.06
N PRO A 373 20.72 -11.63 -11.47
CA PRO A 373 19.85 -10.56 -10.97
C PRO A 373 18.36 -10.80 -11.26
N ASP A 374 18.04 -11.44 -12.36
CA ASP A 374 16.66 -11.76 -12.70
C ASP A 374 16.10 -12.88 -11.81
N THR A 375 16.87 -13.95 -11.64
CA THR A 375 16.55 -15.05 -10.75
C THR A 375 16.34 -14.54 -9.32
N LEU A 376 17.28 -13.74 -8.78
CA LEU A 376 17.14 -13.14 -7.46
C LEU A 376 15.88 -12.27 -7.35
N SER A 377 15.56 -11.48 -8.38
CA SER A 377 14.33 -10.67 -8.40
C SER A 377 13.06 -11.51 -8.29
N GLN A 378 13.02 -12.64 -8.98
CA GLN A 378 11.86 -13.54 -8.99
C GLN A 378 11.71 -14.35 -7.69
N LEU A 379 12.80 -14.57 -6.94
CA LEU A 379 12.80 -15.31 -5.68
C LEU A 379 12.37 -14.47 -4.45
N ILE A 380 12.19 -13.15 -4.57
CA ILE A 380 11.90 -12.27 -3.43
C ILE A 380 10.65 -12.71 -2.66
N ARG A 381 9.58 -13.10 -3.38
CA ARG A 381 8.33 -13.60 -2.73
C ARG A 381 8.60 -14.81 -1.86
N THR A 382 9.42 -15.71 -2.36
CA THR A 382 9.71 -16.99 -1.69
C THR A 382 10.57 -16.84 -0.43
N ALA A 383 11.03 -15.63 -0.11
CA ALA A 383 11.65 -15.34 1.16
C ALA A 383 10.65 -15.31 2.33
N PHE A 384 9.36 -15.10 2.06
CA PHE A 384 8.30 -15.20 3.05
C PHE A 384 7.87 -16.67 3.16
N VAL A 385 7.97 -17.24 4.35
CA VAL A 385 7.83 -18.69 4.59
C VAL A 385 6.90 -18.98 5.75
N ALA A 386 6.36 -20.19 5.77
CA ALA A 386 5.77 -20.75 6.98
C ALA A 386 6.88 -21.13 7.99
N PRO A 387 6.65 -20.99 9.30
CA PRO A 387 7.51 -21.60 10.32
C PRO A 387 7.54 -23.13 10.21
N GLU A 388 8.50 -23.76 10.86
CA GLU A 388 8.59 -25.22 10.93
C GLU A 388 7.28 -25.81 11.47
N GLY A 389 6.76 -26.83 10.80
CA GLY A 389 5.49 -27.47 11.15
C GLY A 389 4.24 -26.72 10.71
N HIS A 390 4.39 -25.61 10.02
CA HIS A 390 3.28 -24.82 9.46
C HIS A 390 3.28 -24.82 7.92
N VAL A 391 2.19 -24.32 7.35
CA VAL A 391 2.03 -24.01 5.92
C VAL A 391 1.46 -22.62 5.77
N LEU A 392 1.73 -22.00 4.61
CA LEU A 392 1.02 -20.82 4.14
C LEU A 392 -0.18 -21.27 3.31
N ILE A 393 -1.33 -20.67 3.57
CA ILE A 393 -2.50 -20.76 2.69
C ILE A 393 -2.68 -19.37 2.07
N ASP A 394 -2.53 -19.31 0.76
CA ASP A 394 -2.81 -18.12 -0.03
C ASP A 394 -4.17 -18.26 -0.68
N ALA A 395 -5.01 -17.24 -0.59
CA ALA A 395 -6.29 -17.20 -1.26
C ALA A 395 -6.59 -15.80 -1.81
N ASP A 396 -6.88 -15.73 -3.12
CA ASP A 396 -7.07 -14.50 -3.89
C ASP A 396 -8.50 -14.45 -4.45
N PHE A 397 -9.16 -13.31 -4.38
CA PHE A 397 -10.44 -13.11 -5.03
C PHE A 397 -10.31 -13.15 -6.55
N SER A 398 -11.06 -14.00 -7.20
CA SER A 398 -11.06 -14.12 -8.66
C SER A 398 -11.73 -12.92 -9.32
N ALA A 399 -10.95 -12.00 -9.91
CA ALA A 399 -11.41 -10.84 -10.67
C ALA A 399 -12.42 -9.95 -9.90
N ILE A 400 -12.13 -9.62 -8.65
CA ILE A 400 -13.07 -8.92 -7.76
C ILE A 400 -13.55 -7.58 -8.31
N GLU A 401 -12.68 -6.75 -8.88
CA GLU A 401 -13.09 -5.46 -9.45
C GLU A 401 -14.08 -5.63 -10.62
N ALA A 402 -13.87 -6.64 -11.48
CA ALA A 402 -14.78 -6.95 -12.57
C ALA A 402 -16.14 -7.48 -12.07
N ARG A 403 -16.15 -8.22 -10.96
CA ARG A 403 -17.40 -8.65 -10.29
C ARG A 403 -18.14 -7.47 -9.69
N VAL A 404 -17.44 -6.63 -8.95
CA VAL A 404 -18.02 -5.45 -8.28
C VAL A 404 -18.58 -4.45 -9.29
N ILE A 405 -17.85 -4.10 -10.37
CA ILE A 405 -18.37 -3.16 -11.37
C ILE A 405 -19.59 -3.74 -12.10
N SER A 406 -19.58 -5.04 -12.40
CA SER A 406 -20.72 -5.72 -13.03
C SER A 406 -21.96 -5.72 -12.14
N TRP A 407 -21.76 -5.96 -10.84
CA TRP A 407 -22.82 -5.93 -9.83
C TRP A 407 -23.36 -4.51 -9.65
N LEU A 408 -22.48 -3.54 -9.47
CA LEU A 408 -22.85 -2.14 -9.27
C LEU A 408 -23.60 -1.56 -10.50
N ALA A 409 -23.14 -1.88 -11.71
CA ALA A 409 -23.80 -1.47 -12.95
C ALA A 409 -25.04 -2.31 -13.28
N LYS A 410 -25.27 -3.43 -12.60
CA LYS A 410 -26.32 -4.42 -12.93
C LYS A 410 -26.18 -4.96 -14.35
N GLU A 411 -24.96 -5.21 -14.84
CA GLU A 411 -24.65 -5.75 -16.15
C GLU A 411 -24.89 -7.27 -16.17
N GLN A 412 -26.11 -7.69 -16.56
CA GLN A 412 -26.60 -9.05 -16.31
C GLN A 412 -25.78 -10.14 -16.98
N TRP A 413 -25.37 -9.96 -18.25
CA TRP A 413 -24.58 -10.99 -18.93
C TRP A 413 -23.25 -11.30 -18.23
N ARG A 414 -22.62 -10.27 -17.63
CA ARG A 414 -21.37 -10.43 -16.86
C ARG A 414 -21.62 -11.15 -15.53
N LEU A 415 -22.72 -10.79 -14.85
CA LEU A 415 -23.11 -11.46 -13.61
C LEU A 415 -23.39 -12.94 -13.85
N GLU A 416 -24.03 -13.28 -14.96
CA GLU A 416 -24.26 -14.69 -15.35
C GLU A 416 -22.94 -15.43 -15.60
N VAL A 417 -21.98 -14.80 -16.29
CA VAL A 417 -20.61 -15.33 -16.47
C VAL A 417 -19.98 -15.65 -15.12
N PHE A 418 -20.08 -14.74 -14.14
CA PHE A 418 -19.47 -14.94 -12.83
C PHE A 418 -20.20 -15.97 -11.96
N ARG A 419 -21.50 -16.15 -12.13
CA ARG A 419 -22.27 -17.20 -11.44
C ARG A 419 -22.03 -18.59 -12.01
N THR A 420 -21.63 -18.68 -13.27
CA THR A 420 -21.42 -19.95 -13.98
C THR A 420 -19.94 -20.33 -14.07
N HIS A 421 -19.27 -19.92 -15.11
CA HIS A 421 -17.91 -20.40 -15.43
C HIS A 421 -16.78 -19.41 -15.10
N GLY A 422 -17.08 -18.12 -14.89
CA GLY A 422 -16.12 -17.10 -14.50
C GLY A 422 -15.12 -16.63 -15.57
N LYS A 423 -15.23 -17.12 -16.81
CA LYS A 423 -14.30 -16.82 -17.92
C LYS A 423 -14.60 -15.46 -18.54
N ILE A 424 -14.38 -14.39 -17.81
CA ILE A 424 -14.79 -13.04 -18.22
C ILE A 424 -14.04 -12.54 -19.47
N TYR A 425 -12.77 -12.86 -19.67
CA TYR A 425 -11.99 -12.42 -20.82
C TYR A 425 -12.48 -13.07 -22.12
N GLU A 426 -12.75 -14.37 -22.09
CA GLU A 426 -13.32 -15.11 -23.20
C GLU A 426 -14.75 -14.65 -23.51
N ALA A 427 -15.55 -14.43 -22.46
CA ALA A 427 -16.93 -13.95 -22.62
C ALA A 427 -16.98 -12.52 -23.16
N SER A 428 -16.09 -11.63 -22.71
CA SER A 428 -15.97 -10.27 -23.25
C SER A 428 -15.57 -10.29 -24.73
N ALA A 429 -14.59 -11.13 -25.10
CA ALA A 429 -14.23 -11.32 -26.50
C ALA A 429 -15.41 -11.88 -27.33
N SER A 430 -16.16 -12.84 -26.79
CA SER A 430 -17.36 -13.38 -27.44
C SER A 430 -18.41 -12.29 -27.71
N GLN A 431 -18.70 -11.44 -26.72
CA GLN A 431 -19.64 -10.31 -26.86
C GLN A 431 -19.16 -9.25 -27.84
N MET A 432 -17.86 -8.91 -27.82
CA MET A 432 -17.29 -7.88 -28.69
C MET A 432 -17.21 -8.30 -30.16
N PHE A 433 -16.90 -9.57 -30.43
CA PHE A 433 -16.62 -10.06 -31.79
C PHE A 433 -17.69 -10.99 -32.36
N GLY A 434 -18.73 -11.31 -31.59
CA GLY A 434 -19.81 -12.20 -32.04
C GLY A 434 -19.36 -13.66 -32.26
N VAL A 435 -18.26 -14.09 -31.64
CA VAL A 435 -17.72 -15.44 -31.73
C VAL A 435 -18.22 -16.28 -30.55
N PRO A 436 -18.78 -17.49 -30.79
CA PRO A 436 -19.22 -18.35 -29.70
C PRO A 436 -18.12 -18.65 -28.69
N LEU A 437 -18.46 -18.60 -27.38
CA LEU A 437 -17.51 -18.79 -26.27
C LEU A 437 -16.76 -20.13 -26.37
N GLU A 438 -17.43 -21.20 -26.86
CA GLU A 438 -16.88 -22.54 -27.00
C GLU A 438 -15.72 -22.62 -28.00
N LEU A 439 -15.63 -21.65 -28.90
CA LEU A 439 -14.52 -21.54 -29.88
C LEU A 439 -13.34 -20.80 -29.28
N ILE A 440 -13.52 -19.93 -28.29
CA ILE A 440 -12.44 -19.14 -27.65
C ILE A 440 -11.75 -19.97 -26.56
N LYS A 441 -11.04 -21.04 -26.97
CA LYS A 441 -10.34 -21.96 -26.06
C LYS A 441 -8.95 -22.34 -26.60
N LYS A 442 -8.05 -22.74 -25.69
CA LYS A 442 -6.70 -23.22 -26.06
C LYS A 442 -6.78 -24.28 -27.16
N GLY A 443 -5.88 -24.15 -28.15
CA GLY A 443 -5.79 -25.06 -29.31
C GLY A 443 -6.70 -24.67 -30.49
N ARG A 444 -7.43 -23.56 -30.43
CA ARG A 444 -8.20 -23.00 -31.55
C ARG A 444 -7.67 -21.63 -31.98
N PRO A 445 -7.78 -21.27 -33.26
CA PRO A 445 -7.35 -19.94 -33.76
C PRO A 445 -8.03 -18.77 -33.04
N GLU A 446 -9.32 -18.94 -32.72
CA GLU A 446 -10.14 -17.94 -32.04
C GLU A 446 -9.67 -17.61 -30.61
N TYR A 447 -8.79 -18.44 -30.02
CA TYR A 447 -8.21 -18.17 -28.71
C TYR A 447 -7.40 -16.86 -28.65
N ALA A 448 -6.89 -16.39 -29.78
CA ALA A 448 -6.24 -15.08 -29.87
C ALA A 448 -7.17 -13.92 -29.46
N LEU A 449 -8.49 -14.05 -29.66
CA LEU A 449 -9.47 -13.05 -29.27
C LEU A 449 -9.55 -12.87 -27.74
N ARG A 450 -9.20 -13.91 -26.97
CA ARG A 450 -9.14 -13.81 -25.50
C ARG A 450 -8.19 -12.70 -25.05
N GLN A 451 -7.07 -12.52 -25.76
CA GLN A 451 -6.11 -11.47 -25.42
C GLN A 451 -6.71 -10.08 -25.65
N LYS A 452 -7.44 -9.89 -26.74
CA LYS A 452 -8.19 -8.63 -27.00
C LYS A 452 -9.24 -8.38 -25.91
N GLY A 453 -9.99 -9.42 -25.51
CA GLY A 453 -10.93 -9.35 -24.39
C GLY A 453 -10.27 -9.00 -23.07
N LYS A 454 -9.10 -9.59 -22.77
CA LYS A 454 -8.35 -9.29 -21.54
C LYS A 454 -7.90 -7.84 -21.48
N VAL A 455 -7.31 -7.32 -22.56
CA VAL A 455 -6.85 -5.91 -22.61
C VAL A 455 -8.02 -4.95 -22.45
N ALA A 456 -9.12 -5.22 -23.16
CA ALA A 456 -10.33 -4.41 -23.07
C ALA A 456 -10.91 -4.38 -21.65
N GLU A 457 -10.99 -5.54 -20.98
CA GLU A 457 -11.46 -5.63 -19.59
C GLU A 457 -10.60 -4.83 -18.61
N LEU A 458 -9.29 -4.87 -18.75
CA LEU A 458 -8.36 -4.17 -17.86
C LEU A 458 -8.34 -2.65 -18.09
N ALA A 459 -8.54 -2.19 -19.34
CA ALA A 459 -8.36 -0.79 -19.72
C ALA A 459 -9.67 0.03 -19.73
N LEU A 460 -10.80 -0.58 -20.06
CA LEU A 460 -12.00 0.17 -20.45
C LEU A 460 -13.06 0.29 -19.35
N GLY A 461 -12.96 -0.49 -18.27
CA GLY A 461 -13.95 -0.53 -17.18
C GLY A 461 -14.26 0.83 -16.53
N TYR A 462 -13.33 1.76 -16.57
CA TYR A 462 -13.41 3.06 -15.88
C TYR A 462 -13.32 4.25 -16.84
N GLN A 463 -14.07 4.16 -17.94
CA GLN A 463 -14.14 5.20 -18.97
C GLN A 463 -12.82 5.38 -19.76
N GLY A 464 -11.93 4.37 -19.73
CA GLY A 464 -10.73 4.36 -20.54
C GLY A 464 -11.03 4.44 -22.06
N SER A 465 -10.03 4.84 -22.83
CA SER A 465 -10.08 4.91 -24.29
C SER A 465 -8.80 4.31 -24.87
N THR A 466 -8.47 4.61 -26.13
CA THR A 466 -7.30 4.11 -26.84
C THR A 466 -5.98 4.31 -26.05
N GLY A 467 -5.79 5.48 -25.44
CA GLY A 467 -4.63 5.73 -24.60
C GLY A 467 -4.51 4.77 -23.38
N ALA A 468 -5.64 4.37 -22.79
CA ALA A 468 -5.64 3.38 -21.71
C ALA A 468 -5.26 1.99 -22.22
N LEU A 469 -5.73 1.58 -23.40
CA LEU A 469 -5.36 0.33 -24.05
C LEU A 469 -3.84 0.28 -24.33
N ILE A 470 -3.27 1.34 -24.86
CA ILE A 470 -1.82 1.45 -25.12
C ILE A 470 -1.03 1.32 -23.80
N THR A 471 -1.45 2.05 -22.77
CA THR A 471 -0.81 2.01 -21.44
C THR A 471 -0.85 0.61 -20.82
N MET A 472 -1.89 -0.18 -21.10
CA MET A 472 -2.05 -1.57 -20.65
C MET A 472 -1.33 -2.58 -21.57
N GLY A 473 -0.51 -2.12 -22.49
CA GLY A 473 0.34 -2.97 -23.35
C GLY A 473 -0.40 -3.57 -24.55
N ALA A 474 -1.45 -2.92 -25.05
CA ALA A 474 -2.21 -3.42 -26.20
C ALA A 474 -1.32 -3.65 -27.44
N LEU A 475 -0.38 -2.75 -27.70
CA LEU A 475 0.55 -2.84 -28.82
C LEU A 475 1.56 -3.99 -28.62
N ASP A 476 2.06 -4.18 -27.41
CA ASP A 476 2.97 -5.29 -27.07
C ASP A 476 2.29 -6.66 -27.18
N MET A 477 0.95 -6.67 -27.12
CA MET A 477 0.11 -7.86 -27.26
C MET A 477 -0.32 -8.10 -28.72
N GLY A 478 0.25 -7.34 -29.68
CA GLY A 478 0.04 -7.54 -31.12
C GLY A 478 -1.21 -6.85 -31.68
N LEU A 479 -1.81 -5.89 -30.96
CA LEU A 479 -2.85 -5.02 -31.50
C LEU A 479 -2.22 -3.83 -32.23
N THR A 480 -2.87 -3.37 -33.29
CA THR A 480 -2.43 -2.15 -34.00
C THR A 480 -3.20 -0.92 -33.49
N GLU A 481 -2.65 0.28 -33.66
CA GLU A 481 -3.30 1.52 -33.24
C GLU A 481 -4.66 1.71 -33.93
N GLU A 482 -4.78 1.25 -35.20
CA GLU A 482 -6.00 1.34 -35.99
C GLU A 482 -7.13 0.44 -35.46
N GLU A 483 -6.81 -0.67 -34.77
CA GLU A 483 -7.80 -1.57 -34.17
C GLU A 483 -8.38 -0.99 -32.85
N LEU A 484 -7.64 -0.13 -32.14
CA LEU A 484 -8.00 0.31 -30.78
C LEU A 484 -9.34 1.05 -30.72
N PRO A 485 -9.69 1.99 -31.64
CA PRO A 485 -11.00 2.65 -31.60
C PRO A 485 -12.17 1.70 -31.74
N ASP A 486 -12.06 0.67 -32.62
CA ASP A 486 -13.09 -0.36 -32.80
C ASP A 486 -13.26 -1.20 -31.52
N ILE A 487 -12.17 -1.61 -30.88
CA ILE A 487 -12.19 -2.33 -29.61
C ILE A 487 -12.92 -1.51 -28.52
N VAL A 488 -12.61 -0.22 -28.38
CA VAL A 488 -13.29 0.68 -27.44
C VAL A 488 -14.79 0.74 -27.72
N SER A 489 -15.17 0.91 -28.98
CA SER A 489 -16.56 1.00 -29.39
C SER A 489 -17.34 -0.28 -29.09
N ARG A 490 -16.83 -1.44 -29.49
CA ARG A 490 -17.43 -2.76 -29.24
C ARG A 490 -17.57 -3.07 -27.77
N TRP A 491 -16.53 -2.77 -26.99
CA TRP A 491 -16.59 -3.01 -25.54
C TRP A 491 -17.68 -2.15 -24.87
N ARG A 492 -17.77 -0.86 -25.23
CA ARG A 492 -18.80 0.05 -24.70
C ARG A 492 -20.21 -0.35 -25.12
N GLU A 493 -20.37 -0.90 -26.32
CA GLU A 493 -21.66 -1.39 -26.80
C GLU A 493 -22.05 -2.69 -26.06
N ALA A 494 -21.11 -3.59 -25.81
CA ALA A 494 -21.33 -4.80 -25.03
C ALA A 494 -21.61 -4.52 -23.54
N ASN A 495 -21.13 -3.38 -23.01
CA ASN A 495 -21.18 -3.01 -21.59
C ASN A 495 -21.94 -1.68 -21.37
N LYS A 496 -23.14 -1.58 -21.92
CA LYS A 496 -23.96 -0.34 -21.90
C LYS A 496 -24.25 0.15 -20.49
N ARG A 497 -24.55 -0.76 -19.55
CA ARG A 497 -24.89 -0.39 -18.17
C ARG A 497 -23.69 0.12 -17.40
N ILE A 498 -22.51 -0.41 -17.67
CA ILE A 498 -21.25 0.11 -17.08
C ILE A 498 -20.97 1.54 -17.63
N ARG A 499 -21.11 1.72 -18.93
CA ARG A 499 -20.99 3.04 -19.56
C ARG A 499 -21.98 4.04 -18.96
N ASP A 500 -23.25 3.66 -18.83
CA ASP A 500 -24.30 4.52 -18.30
C ASP A 500 -24.07 4.84 -16.82
N LEU A 501 -23.45 3.92 -16.05
CA LEU A 501 -23.05 4.18 -14.68
C LEU A 501 -22.03 5.31 -14.57
N TRP A 502 -21.01 5.40 -15.46
CA TRP A 502 -20.05 6.51 -15.44
C TRP A 502 -20.73 7.87 -15.58
N TYR A 503 -21.64 7.99 -16.55
CA TYR A 503 -22.36 9.24 -16.79
C TYR A 503 -23.36 9.57 -15.67
N SER A 504 -24.00 8.55 -15.10
CA SER A 504 -24.90 8.75 -13.96
C SER A 504 -24.14 9.23 -12.73
N MET A 505 -22.94 8.72 -12.48
CA MET A 505 -22.08 9.17 -11.37
C MET A 505 -21.56 10.58 -11.59
N ASP A 506 -21.20 10.94 -12.84
CA ASP A 506 -20.75 12.28 -13.18
C ASP A 506 -21.87 13.31 -12.96
N ASN A 507 -23.04 13.05 -13.54
CA ASN A 507 -24.22 13.92 -13.40
C ASN A 507 -24.66 14.07 -11.95
N ALA A 508 -24.69 12.96 -11.18
CA ALA A 508 -25.06 12.98 -9.76
C ALA A 508 -24.06 13.82 -8.93
N ALA A 509 -22.76 13.68 -9.20
CA ALA A 509 -21.74 14.47 -8.51
C ALA A 509 -21.85 15.97 -8.85
N VAL A 510 -22.01 16.30 -10.13
CA VAL A 510 -22.24 17.70 -10.57
C VAL A 510 -23.49 18.27 -9.92
N GLN A 511 -24.61 17.55 -9.93
CA GLN A 511 -25.86 17.97 -9.29
C GLN A 511 -25.66 18.28 -7.81
N VAL A 512 -25.10 17.33 -7.06
CA VAL A 512 -24.91 17.46 -5.60
C VAL A 512 -23.93 18.59 -5.25
N ILE A 513 -22.88 18.78 -6.05
CA ILE A 513 -21.93 19.90 -5.85
C ILE A 513 -22.57 21.25 -6.13
N THR A 514 -23.43 21.34 -7.15
CA THR A 514 -24.04 22.61 -7.59
C THR A 514 -25.26 22.99 -6.76
N GLU A 515 -26.15 22.02 -6.51
CA GLU A 515 -27.46 22.23 -5.90
C GLU A 515 -27.50 21.89 -4.40
N GLY A 516 -26.49 21.13 -3.91
CA GLY A 516 -26.50 20.56 -2.56
C GLY A 516 -27.38 19.31 -2.46
N GLY A 517 -27.65 18.89 -1.22
CA GLY A 517 -28.51 17.74 -0.93
C GLY A 517 -27.85 16.39 -1.20
N SER A 518 -28.63 15.41 -1.65
CA SER A 518 -28.14 14.05 -1.92
C SER A 518 -28.90 13.41 -3.09
N THR A 519 -28.22 12.48 -3.78
CA THR A 519 -28.81 11.68 -4.85
C THR A 519 -28.24 10.27 -4.89
N GLY A 520 -29.06 9.30 -5.28
CA GLY A 520 -28.68 7.89 -5.33
C GLY A 520 -28.31 7.43 -6.74
N VAL A 521 -27.27 6.58 -6.86
CA VAL A 521 -26.87 5.92 -8.11
C VAL A 521 -26.56 4.45 -7.80
N ASN A 522 -27.42 3.54 -8.24
CA ASN A 522 -27.21 2.09 -8.14
C ASN A 522 -26.77 1.57 -6.76
N GLY A 523 -27.35 2.09 -5.69
CA GLY A 523 -26.99 1.72 -4.30
C GLY A 523 -25.88 2.53 -3.67
N LEU A 524 -25.24 3.43 -4.43
CA LEU A 524 -24.38 4.48 -3.91
C LEU A 524 -25.23 5.71 -3.56
N LEU A 525 -24.87 6.44 -2.50
CA LEU A 525 -25.51 7.71 -2.15
C LEU A 525 -24.46 8.82 -2.16
N LEU A 526 -24.59 9.74 -3.13
CA LEU A 526 -23.77 10.95 -3.17
C LEU A 526 -24.46 12.03 -2.33
N ALA A 527 -23.70 12.75 -1.50
CA ALA A 527 -24.21 13.86 -0.71
C ALA A 527 -23.17 14.96 -0.57
N ARG A 528 -23.64 16.21 -0.45
CA ARG A 528 -22.81 17.32 0.00
C ARG A 528 -22.99 17.48 1.49
N GLU A 529 -21.93 17.22 2.25
CA GLU A 529 -21.91 17.33 3.69
C GLU A 529 -21.05 18.52 4.11
N TYR A 530 -21.60 19.32 5.04
CA TYR A 530 -20.92 20.51 5.53
C TYR A 530 -20.86 20.50 7.05
N ASP A 531 -19.66 20.66 7.59
CA ASP A 531 -19.45 20.91 9.02
C ASP A 531 -19.37 22.43 9.24
N TYR A 532 -20.44 23.00 9.77
CA TYR A 532 -20.56 24.45 10.00
C TYR A 532 -19.60 24.97 11.07
N ASP A 533 -19.27 24.14 12.07
CA ASP A 533 -18.40 24.54 13.19
C ASP A 533 -16.93 24.67 12.73
N ASN A 534 -16.53 23.85 11.79
CA ASN A 534 -15.15 23.80 11.29
C ASN A 534 -14.98 24.30 9.85
N GLY A 535 -16.06 24.60 9.16
CA GLY A 535 -16.03 25.09 7.76
C GLY A 535 -15.59 24.01 6.76
N THR A 536 -15.73 22.73 7.09
CA THR A 536 -15.37 21.61 6.20
C THR A 536 -16.53 21.30 5.26
N ASP A 537 -16.26 21.34 3.95
CA ASP A 537 -17.21 21.05 2.89
C ASP A 537 -16.73 19.83 2.10
N CYS A 538 -17.59 18.81 1.97
CA CYS A 538 -17.25 17.54 1.35
C CYS A 538 -18.34 17.07 0.37
N LEU A 539 -17.93 16.57 -0.80
CA LEU A 539 -18.73 15.60 -1.52
C LEU A 539 -18.43 14.23 -0.91
N THR A 540 -19.44 13.54 -0.43
CA THR A 540 -19.32 12.17 0.08
C THR A 540 -20.02 11.18 -0.84
N ILE A 541 -19.47 9.97 -0.92
CA ILE A 541 -20.11 8.83 -1.60
C ILE A 541 -20.23 7.72 -0.58
N ARG A 542 -21.44 7.45 -0.10
CA ARG A 542 -21.72 6.33 0.81
C ARG A 542 -21.85 5.04 -0.01
N LEU A 543 -21.02 4.08 0.33
CA LEU A 543 -20.99 2.73 -0.25
C LEU A 543 -22.11 1.85 0.34
N PRO A 544 -22.45 0.72 -0.30
CA PRO A 544 -23.42 -0.24 0.24
C PRO A 544 -23.04 -0.77 1.64
N SER A 545 -21.73 -0.86 1.94
CA SER A 545 -21.20 -1.21 3.27
C SER A 545 -21.49 -0.17 4.36
N GLY A 546 -22.01 1.01 4.01
CA GLY A 546 -22.19 2.15 4.89
C GLY A 546 -20.97 3.06 5.05
N ARG A 547 -19.79 2.62 4.59
CA ARG A 547 -18.57 3.42 4.58
C ARG A 547 -18.68 4.56 3.57
N LYS A 548 -18.05 5.71 3.85
CA LYS A 548 -18.04 6.87 2.96
C LYS A 548 -16.67 7.08 2.31
N LEU A 549 -16.67 7.59 1.08
CA LEU A 549 -15.52 8.21 0.41
C LEU A 549 -15.69 9.72 0.48
N TYR A 550 -14.60 10.44 0.76
CA TYR A 550 -14.61 11.89 0.95
C TYR A 550 -13.81 12.60 -0.14
N TYR A 551 -14.39 13.67 -0.68
CA TYR A 551 -13.77 14.59 -1.63
C TYR A 551 -13.89 16.02 -1.07
N ILE A 552 -12.78 16.52 -0.51
CA ILE A 552 -12.73 17.75 0.27
C ILE A 552 -12.84 18.99 -0.64
N SER A 553 -13.61 19.98 -0.20
CA SER A 553 -13.84 21.25 -0.91
C SER A 553 -14.17 21.01 -2.39
N PRO A 554 -15.25 20.27 -2.69
CA PRO A 554 -15.65 19.95 -4.05
C PRO A 554 -16.02 21.21 -4.82
N GLY A 555 -15.76 21.22 -6.13
CA GLY A 555 -16.12 22.33 -6.98
C GLY A 555 -16.21 21.93 -8.44
N ILE A 556 -16.88 22.73 -9.22
CA ILE A 556 -16.98 22.59 -10.68
C ILE A 556 -16.03 23.58 -11.32
N GLY A 557 -15.07 23.08 -12.10
CA GLY A 557 -14.14 23.84 -12.92
C GLY A 557 -14.35 23.59 -14.41
N GLN A 558 -13.35 23.92 -15.21
CA GLN A 558 -13.27 23.55 -16.62
C GLN A 558 -12.02 22.70 -16.83
N ASN A 559 -12.16 21.60 -17.58
CA ASN A 559 -11.01 20.79 -17.98
C ASN A 559 -10.24 21.46 -19.14
N GLU A 560 -9.13 20.84 -19.55
CA GLU A 560 -8.28 21.33 -20.67
C GLU A 560 -9.01 21.50 -22.01
N TRP A 561 -10.20 20.88 -22.15
CA TRP A 561 -11.07 21.03 -23.35
C TRP A 561 -12.22 22.02 -23.15
N GLY A 562 -12.22 22.83 -22.05
CA GLY A 562 -13.25 23.81 -21.75
C GLY A 562 -14.61 23.23 -21.31
N ARG A 563 -14.68 21.93 -20.97
CA ARG A 563 -15.93 21.32 -20.49
C ARG A 563 -15.97 21.35 -18.96
N PRO A 564 -17.18 21.39 -18.34
CA PRO A 564 -17.32 21.26 -16.90
C PRO A 564 -16.57 20.03 -16.37
N SER A 565 -15.82 20.22 -15.30
CA SER A 565 -15.00 19.18 -14.67
C SER A 565 -15.18 19.24 -13.15
N ILE A 566 -15.38 18.07 -12.53
CA ILE A 566 -15.44 17.94 -11.08
C ILE A 566 -14.02 18.08 -10.53
N SER A 567 -13.85 18.86 -9.48
CA SER A 567 -12.56 19.02 -8.80
C SER A 567 -12.71 19.01 -7.27
N TYR A 568 -11.65 18.69 -6.58
CA TYR A 568 -11.59 18.63 -5.11
C TYR A 568 -10.17 18.85 -4.60
N MET A 569 -10.01 19.18 -3.32
CA MET A 569 -8.70 19.27 -2.68
C MET A 569 -8.18 17.90 -2.28
N GLY A 570 -6.93 17.59 -2.62
CA GLY A 570 -6.35 16.30 -2.31
C GLY A 570 -4.85 16.22 -2.54
N MET A 571 -4.24 15.09 -2.10
CA MET A 571 -2.84 14.79 -2.33
C MET A 571 -2.62 14.31 -3.77
N ASP A 572 -1.87 15.07 -4.55
CA ASP A 572 -1.44 14.66 -5.90
C ASP A 572 -0.42 13.52 -5.82
N GLN A 573 -0.69 12.44 -6.54
CA GLN A 573 0.12 11.20 -6.46
C GLN A 573 1.54 11.36 -7.03
N LYS A 574 1.71 12.25 -8.02
CA LYS A 574 3.01 12.50 -8.67
C LYS A 574 3.84 13.50 -7.89
N THR A 575 3.27 14.66 -7.55
CA THR A 575 4.00 15.76 -6.90
C THR A 575 4.05 15.64 -5.37
N LYS A 576 3.23 14.76 -4.77
CA LYS A 576 3.05 14.60 -3.33
C LYS A 576 2.69 15.92 -2.62
N ARG A 577 1.93 16.80 -3.30
CA ARG A 577 1.46 18.08 -2.76
C ARG A 577 -0.04 18.07 -2.61
N TRP A 578 -0.53 18.72 -1.57
CA TRP A 578 -1.95 19.00 -1.37
C TRP A 578 -2.37 20.12 -2.33
N LYS A 579 -3.26 19.81 -3.26
CA LYS A 579 -3.72 20.74 -4.28
C LYS A 579 -5.10 20.36 -4.82
N ARG A 580 -5.67 21.20 -5.66
CA ARG A 580 -6.88 20.89 -6.40
C ARG A 580 -6.60 19.83 -7.47
N ILE A 581 -7.45 18.81 -7.50
CA ILE A 581 -7.36 17.64 -8.39
C ILE A 581 -8.66 17.53 -9.16
N GLU A 582 -8.59 17.32 -10.46
CA GLU A 582 -9.74 17.03 -11.31
C GLU A 582 -10.13 15.55 -11.23
N THR A 583 -11.43 15.30 -11.39
CA THR A 583 -12.00 13.96 -11.49
C THR A 583 -13.20 13.93 -12.43
N TYR A 584 -13.72 12.74 -12.70
CA TYR A 584 -14.84 12.50 -13.61
C TYR A 584 -15.57 11.22 -13.22
N GLY A 585 -16.75 10.98 -13.80
CA GLY A 585 -17.62 9.87 -13.42
C GLY A 585 -16.95 8.49 -13.43
N GLY A 586 -16.18 8.18 -14.48
CA GLY A 586 -15.43 6.91 -14.54
C GLY A 586 -14.42 6.75 -13.42
N LYS A 587 -13.74 7.84 -13.00
CA LYS A 587 -12.79 7.81 -11.87
C LYS A 587 -13.50 7.68 -10.52
N LEU A 588 -14.68 8.29 -10.39
CA LEU A 588 -15.51 8.09 -9.19
C LEU A 588 -16.00 6.64 -9.09
N VAL A 589 -16.42 6.04 -10.21
CA VAL A 589 -16.80 4.61 -10.27
C VAL A 589 -15.61 3.71 -9.91
N GLU A 590 -14.42 3.97 -10.47
CA GLU A 590 -13.19 3.22 -10.11
C GLU A 590 -12.96 3.25 -8.60
N ASN A 591 -13.01 4.44 -7.98
CA ASN A 591 -12.82 4.57 -6.53
C ASN A 591 -13.87 3.79 -5.74
N CYS A 592 -15.15 3.83 -6.15
CA CYS A 592 -16.23 3.06 -5.51
C CYS A 592 -16.02 1.54 -5.66
N VAL A 593 -15.67 1.06 -6.86
CA VAL A 593 -15.43 -0.37 -7.12
C VAL A 593 -14.26 -0.88 -6.29
N GLN A 594 -13.15 -0.16 -6.28
CA GLN A 594 -11.98 -0.52 -5.48
C GLN A 594 -12.27 -0.47 -3.98
N ALA A 595 -13.08 0.47 -3.54
CA ALA A 595 -13.49 0.58 -2.15
C ALA A 595 -14.42 -0.56 -1.72
N ILE A 596 -15.37 -0.95 -2.57
CA ILE A 596 -16.27 -2.10 -2.32
C ILE A 596 -15.47 -3.40 -2.30
N ALA A 597 -14.55 -3.59 -3.26
CA ALA A 597 -13.65 -4.76 -3.27
C ALA A 597 -12.82 -4.85 -1.97
N ARG A 598 -12.30 -3.72 -1.51
CA ARG A 598 -11.59 -3.62 -0.22
C ARG A 598 -12.50 -4.01 0.96
N ASP A 599 -13.76 -3.60 0.94
CA ASP A 599 -14.72 -3.92 2.01
C ASP A 599 -15.07 -5.42 2.01
N CYS A 600 -15.12 -6.07 0.83
CA CYS A 600 -15.23 -7.53 0.71
C CYS A 600 -14.03 -8.24 1.34
N LEU A 601 -12.80 -7.80 1.02
CA LEU A 601 -11.59 -8.37 1.62
C LEU A 601 -11.58 -8.22 3.14
N ALA A 602 -11.92 -7.03 3.66
CA ALA A 602 -11.96 -6.77 5.08
C ALA A 602 -12.97 -7.68 5.81
N ALA A 603 -14.16 -7.87 5.24
CA ALA A 603 -15.15 -8.80 5.77
C ALA A 603 -14.63 -10.25 5.78
N SER A 604 -13.87 -10.64 4.76
CA SER A 604 -13.23 -11.97 4.71
C SER A 604 -12.14 -12.12 5.76
N ILE A 605 -11.29 -11.11 5.97
CA ILE A 605 -10.27 -11.11 7.03
C ILE A 605 -10.92 -11.27 8.40
N ASP A 606 -11.99 -10.54 8.70
CA ASP A 606 -12.70 -10.64 9.98
C ASP A 606 -13.27 -12.05 10.20
N ARG A 607 -13.82 -12.70 9.15
CA ARG A 607 -14.33 -14.09 9.21
C ARG A 607 -13.20 -15.10 9.41
N LEU A 608 -12.07 -14.94 8.72
CA LEU A 608 -10.90 -15.81 8.85
C LEU A 608 -10.31 -15.72 10.25
N GLU A 609 -10.13 -14.52 10.80
CA GLU A 609 -9.66 -14.34 12.18
C GLU A 609 -10.63 -14.92 13.21
N ALA A 610 -11.95 -14.77 13.01
CA ALA A 610 -12.97 -15.40 13.85
C ALA A 610 -12.93 -16.93 13.77
N ALA A 611 -12.60 -17.50 12.62
CA ALA A 611 -12.41 -18.93 12.42
C ALA A 611 -11.05 -19.44 12.92
N LYS A 612 -10.23 -18.61 13.56
CA LYS A 612 -8.86 -18.95 14.04
C LYS A 612 -7.89 -19.29 12.90
N LEU A 613 -8.08 -18.68 11.75
CA LEU A 613 -7.20 -18.76 10.61
C LEU A 613 -6.38 -17.45 10.55
N PRO A 614 -5.21 -17.39 11.19
CA PRO A 614 -4.49 -16.16 11.42
C PRO A 614 -3.88 -15.61 10.13
N VAL A 615 -4.36 -14.47 9.68
CA VAL A 615 -3.79 -13.74 8.54
C VAL A 615 -2.46 -13.12 8.97
N VAL A 616 -1.40 -13.31 8.19
CA VAL A 616 -0.06 -12.77 8.47
C VAL A 616 0.27 -11.54 7.62
N PHE A 617 -0.28 -11.45 6.44
CA PHE A 617 -0.35 -10.27 5.59
C PHE A 617 -1.38 -10.50 4.48
N HIS A 618 -1.65 -9.45 3.71
CA HIS A 618 -2.54 -9.53 2.54
C HIS A 618 -2.05 -8.56 1.45
N VAL A 619 -2.43 -8.83 0.20
CA VAL A 619 -2.01 -8.06 -0.96
C VAL A 619 -3.22 -7.80 -1.86
N HIS A 620 -3.66 -6.53 -1.97
CA HIS A 620 -4.81 -6.11 -2.78
C HIS A 620 -6.13 -6.84 -2.43
N ASP A 621 -6.34 -8.02 -2.99
CA ASP A 621 -7.53 -8.89 -2.88
C ASP A 621 -7.18 -10.33 -2.45
N GLU A 622 -5.96 -10.56 -2.03
CA GLU A 622 -5.33 -11.80 -1.61
C GLU A 622 -5.04 -11.79 -0.10
N VAL A 623 -5.24 -12.90 0.58
CA VAL A 623 -4.86 -13.11 1.98
C VAL A 623 -3.83 -14.23 2.09
N VAL A 624 -2.89 -14.09 3.02
CA VAL A 624 -1.91 -15.12 3.36
C VAL A 624 -2.06 -15.49 4.84
N ILE A 625 -2.29 -16.76 5.10
CA ILE A 625 -2.57 -17.34 6.41
C ILE A 625 -1.41 -18.27 6.78
N ASP A 626 -0.98 -18.28 8.03
CA ASP A 626 0.10 -19.11 8.58
C ASP A 626 -0.49 -20.03 9.66
N VAL A 627 -0.58 -21.34 9.37
CA VAL A 627 -1.22 -22.31 10.26
C VAL A 627 -0.50 -23.65 10.29
N ALA A 628 -0.63 -24.39 11.39
CA ALA A 628 -0.34 -25.79 11.39
C ALA A 628 -1.34 -26.57 10.51
N PRO A 629 -0.90 -27.52 9.68
CA PRO A 629 -1.82 -28.30 8.86
C PRO A 629 -2.85 -29.06 9.73
N TRP A 630 -4.12 -28.98 9.36
CA TRP A 630 -5.20 -29.69 10.08
C TRP A 630 -5.94 -30.71 9.20
N ASP A 631 -5.66 -30.73 7.89
CA ASP A 631 -6.26 -31.64 6.91
C ASP A 631 -5.37 -31.66 5.65
N THR A 632 -5.85 -32.24 4.55
CA THR A 632 -5.20 -32.16 3.23
C THR A 632 -5.13 -30.73 2.73
N GLU A 633 -4.14 -30.41 1.90
CA GLU A 633 -3.98 -29.08 1.31
C GLU A 633 -5.24 -28.60 0.58
N ASP A 634 -5.89 -29.48 -0.20
CA ASP A 634 -7.12 -29.18 -0.92
C ASP A 634 -8.29 -28.86 0.02
N ALA A 635 -8.43 -29.58 1.14
CA ALA A 635 -9.48 -29.36 2.13
C ALA A 635 -9.28 -28.05 2.87
N MET A 636 -8.03 -27.75 3.27
CA MET A 636 -7.65 -26.49 3.90
C MET A 636 -7.91 -25.28 2.99
N LEU A 637 -7.46 -25.38 1.73
CA LEU A 637 -7.70 -24.34 0.72
C LEU A 637 -9.19 -24.13 0.45
N SER A 638 -9.94 -25.22 0.30
CA SER A 638 -11.40 -25.17 0.08
C SER A 638 -12.11 -24.46 1.22
N THR A 639 -11.69 -24.70 2.48
CA THR A 639 -12.24 -24.03 3.66
C THR A 639 -12.01 -22.52 3.61
N VAL A 640 -10.77 -22.09 3.35
CA VAL A 640 -10.42 -20.66 3.27
C VAL A 640 -11.18 -20.00 2.11
N CYS A 641 -11.17 -20.61 0.92
CA CYS A 641 -11.87 -20.08 -0.24
C CYS A 641 -13.39 -19.99 -0.03
N SER A 642 -13.99 -20.94 0.71
CA SER A 642 -15.41 -20.90 1.07
C SER A 642 -15.74 -19.72 1.96
N ILE A 643 -14.93 -19.46 3.01
CA ILE A 643 -15.10 -18.34 3.92
C ILE A 643 -14.97 -17.00 3.16
N MET A 644 -14.00 -16.88 2.26
CA MET A 644 -13.85 -15.69 1.43
C MET A 644 -15.01 -15.51 0.46
N GLY A 645 -15.54 -16.61 -0.08
CA GLY A 645 -16.65 -16.63 -1.03
C GLY A 645 -18.04 -16.39 -0.41
N GLU A 646 -18.15 -16.35 0.92
CA GLU A 646 -19.43 -16.09 1.58
C GLU A 646 -20.00 -14.71 1.21
N PRO A 647 -21.31 -14.63 0.94
CA PRO A 647 -21.98 -13.36 0.66
C PRO A 647 -21.78 -12.34 1.80
N VAL A 648 -21.54 -11.09 1.45
CA VAL A 648 -21.50 -10.00 2.44
C VAL A 648 -22.91 -9.46 2.67
N PRO A 649 -23.28 -9.10 3.91
CA PRO A 649 -24.66 -8.72 4.25
C PRO A 649 -25.22 -7.55 3.45
N TRP A 650 -24.36 -6.63 3.04
CA TRP A 650 -24.71 -5.42 2.29
C TRP A 650 -24.71 -5.62 0.76
N ALA A 651 -24.27 -6.79 0.27
CA ALA A 651 -24.29 -7.16 -1.15
C ALA A 651 -24.48 -8.69 -1.30
N PRO A 652 -25.63 -9.24 -0.88
CA PRO A 652 -25.85 -10.70 -0.84
C PRO A 652 -25.89 -11.35 -2.23
N ASP A 653 -26.12 -10.58 -3.26
CA ASP A 653 -26.18 -11.01 -4.66
C ASP A 653 -24.88 -10.77 -5.46
N LEU A 654 -23.86 -10.19 -4.82
CA LEU A 654 -22.54 -10.06 -5.42
C LEU A 654 -21.85 -11.43 -5.46
N PRO A 655 -21.56 -11.98 -6.67
CA PRO A 655 -20.97 -13.31 -6.77
C PRO A 655 -19.48 -13.28 -6.40
N LEU A 656 -19.16 -13.56 -5.15
CA LEU A 656 -17.78 -13.69 -4.66
C LEU A 656 -17.24 -15.10 -4.96
N LYS A 657 -15.95 -15.18 -5.27
CA LYS A 657 -15.22 -16.43 -5.43
C LYS A 657 -13.73 -16.19 -5.17
N ALA A 658 -13.11 -17.09 -4.42
CA ALA A 658 -11.67 -17.11 -4.22
C ALA A 658 -11.05 -18.41 -4.78
N ALA A 659 -9.76 -18.35 -5.04
CA ALA A 659 -8.91 -19.47 -5.42
C ALA A 659 -7.51 -19.21 -4.87
N GLY A 660 -6.67 -20.23 -4.72
CA GLY A 660 -5.35 -20.06 -4.15
C GLY A 660 -4.54 -21.34 -4.13
N TRP A 661 -3.59 -21.43 -3.21
CA TRP A 661 -2.70 -22.58 -3.05
C TRP A 661 -2.29 -22.75 -1.57
N VAL A 662 -1.73 -23.91 -1.25
CA VAL A 662 -1.10 -24.21 0.04
C VAL A 662 0.37 -24.56 -0.21
N GLY A 663 1.26 -24.10 0.63
CA GLY A 663 2.70 -24.39 0.48
C GLY A 663 3.57 -23.82 1.60
N TYR A 664 4.88 -24.02 1.50
CA TYR A 664 5.82 -23.59 2.54
C TYR A 664 6.37 -22.17 2.36
N TYR A 665 6.27 -21.60 1.17
CA TYR A 665 6.73 -20.25 0.89
C TYR A 665 5.75 -19.51 -0.03
N PHE A 666 5.71 -18.21 0.11
CA PHE A 666 4.82 -17.35 -0.68
C PHE A 666 5.27 -17.30 -2.15
N THR A 667 4.35 -17.57 -3.06
CA THR A 667 4.56 -17.50 -4.50
C THR A 667 3.34 -16.90 -5.21
N LYS A 668 3.48 -16.48 -6.44
CA LYS A 668 2.35 -16.07 -7.31
C LYS A 668 2.74 -16.31 -8.76
N ASP A 669 1.93 -17.10 -9.45
CA ASP A 669 2.07 -17.42 -10.87
C ASP A 669 1.81 -16.22 -11.81
#